data_b5c70a58ac67289436b6c59c7e0ba8ce
#
_entry.id   b5c70a58ac67289436b6c59c7e0ba8ce
#
_cell.length_a   1.000
_cell.length_b   1.000
_cell.length_c   1.000
_cell.angle_alpha   90.00
_cell.angle_beta   90.00
_cell.angle_gamma   90.00
#
_symmetry.space_group_name_H-M   'P 1'
#
loop_
_entity.id
_entity.type
_entity.pdbx_description
1 polymer ?
#
loop_
_entity_poly.entity_id
_entity_poly.type
_entity_poly.pdbx_seq_one_letter_code
_entity_poly.pdbx_strand_id
1 'polypeptide(L)'
;MKPSCLRPLLAVLLMQFPLLAQTSIERRDGLIPMLWDQDQGKLFFELSKLNQDFLYYTSVAKGSGSGSVGLEWAGGGEGGVIQFQGVGPKVLVVQKNLRYRAGTGGAGLEQGIDASFPDSILASLPIVKTEAGKLIVDATPMVIRDAVGFAAPRAAGGRGGGGRGGAVADEGGGQSGASWRFDPARSAIYLPRTKGFPKNTEVEVTVTYEAQSGGARTAPEARILSGRLHYSFVDPPAGYKPRVADVRIGVGSVRFADYSQPDSVGTNVEWIRRHRIEKKDPSAAISEPKEPIVYYLDASIPEPTRSAVKDGFRWWNKAFEAAGYRDAMVIRDAPTDMDPMDVRYNQIYWVNRDERGYSTGGGLTDPRTGEIIAARVRLESDRVRTASKYWQSYMPPFTGGADRADDSHDDGFFAPLPPYSTPDTEQQLALLREALLAAHEVGHSLGFGHNWNSSMNDRASVMEYPSPRIKLVNGKIDLTDAYQKEIGAYDIMMVRYAYTEFPPDKEKEGLDAIIRDMRKQGLIFTPSTDPRWNRYDDLSDPAEYLRQTIAQRKVLLAGYGPGVLKPGEPYGNLRGIRLWMVYLHHRWAIDSSVRYIGGMYQNFVVKGETLPPTEIVPASKQREILGLLLETLDPPSLAIPEKILASLTVQVESGPRQTGPGPDLENFSMSTGYAFDQLSAARTVAGLVLDQLFEPEKAARLISFADRQPGALTLPEMIDAATKKIWGTPAEGANKSLQRQTQRVFADALMTLGANPASTPDVKAVVMAAVGGLRTQVAGMKDADPVMEAHLRQVERDLARFLQNPTAPKNSAPAPPVMAPI
;
A
#
# COMPACT_ATOMS: atom_id res chain seq x y z
N MET A 1 19.97 -106.15 2.23
CA MET A 1 18.62 -106.43 2.81
C MET A 1 17.80 -105.18 2.91
N LYS A 2 16.71 -105.24 2.30
CA LYS A 2 15.58 -104.30 2.29
C LYS A 2 15.80 -102.96 1.57
N PRO A 3 14.89 -102.61 0.60
CA PRO A 3 14.97 -101.45 -0.28
C PRO A 3 14.24 -100.28 0.30
N SER A 4 14.75 -99.03 0.05
CA SER A 4 14.18 -97.82 0.37
C SER A 4 13.32 -97.33 -0.82
N CYS A 5 12.03 -96.94 -0.47
CA CYS A 5 11.06 -96.36 -1.36
C CYS A 5 11.38 -94.91 -1.67
N LEU A 6 11.59 -94.54 -2.91
CA LEU A 6 11.48 -93.18 -3.42
C LEU A 6 10.05 -92.77 -3.63
N ARG A 7 9.58 -91.68 -2.98
CA ARG A 7 8.37 -90.99 -3.39
C ARG A 7 8.73 -89.80 -4.24
N PRO A 8 8.04 -89.55 -5.37
CA PRO A 8 8.30 -88.30 -6.12
C PRO A 8 7.56 -87.11 -5.47
N LEU A 9 8.31 -86.07 -5.28
CA LEU A 9 7.76 -84.73 -4.92
C LEU A 9 7.20 -84.08 -6.17
N LEU A 10 5.86 -83.87 -6.17
CA LEU A 10 5.16 -83.00 -7.14
C LEU A 10 5.39 -81.54 -6.79
N ALA A 11 6.24 -80.82 -7.53
CA ALA A 11 6.42 -79.39 -7.40
C ALA A 11 5.22 -78.67 -8.06
N VAL A 12 4.31 -78.14 -7.28
CA VAL A 12 3.25 -77.25 -7.75
C VAL A 12 3.90 -75.91 -8.01
N LEU A 13 4.08 -75.52 -9.27
CA LEU A 13 4.49 -74.21 -9.71
C LEU A 13 3.30 -73.22 -9.56
N LEU A 14 3.22 -72.52 -8.46
CA LEU A 14 2.34 -71.37 -8.31
C LEU A 14 2.85 -70.24 -9.25
N MET A 15 2.22 -70.13 -10.43
CA MET A 15 2.31 -68.90 -11.23
C MET A 15 1.66 -67.74 -10.43
N GLN A 16 2.47 -66.91 -9.83
CA GLN A 16 2.06 -65.60 -9.35
C GLN A 16 1.76 -64.74 -10.60
N PHE A 17 0.49 -64.55 -10.93
CA PHE A 17 0.06 -63.48 -11.81
C PHE A 17 0.43 -62.17 -11.10
N PRO A 18 1.13 -61.22 -11.73
CA PRO A 18 1.28 -59.91 -11.19
C PRO A 18 -0.13 -59.31 -11.08
N LEU A 19 -0.58 -59.00 -9.85
CA LEU A 19 -1.71 -58.12 -9.64
C LEU A 19 -1.39 -56.86 -10.44
N LEU A 20 -2.10 -56.65 -11.55
CA LEU A 20 -2.10 -55.35 -12.22
C LEU A 20 -2.51 -54.31 -11.18
N ALA A 21 -1.56 -53.53 -10.74
CA ALA A 21 -1.83 -52.37 -9.88
C ALA A 21 -2.89 -51.54 -10.60
N GLN A 22 -4.08 -51.49 -10.04
CA GLN A 22 -5.12 -50.60 -10.48
C GLN A 22 -4.57 -49.20 -10.23
N THR A 23 -4.12 -48.50 -11.29
CA THR A 23 -3.66 -47.14 -11.18
C THR A 23 -4.77 -46.33 -10.55
N SER A 24 -4.54 -45.81 -9.33
CA SER A 24 -5.54 -45.05 -8.58
C SER A 24 -5.61 -43.65 -9.13
N ILE A 25 -6.27 -43.48 -10.28
CA ILE A 25 -6.54 -42.18 -10.88
C ILE A 25 -7.82 -41.61 -10.25
N GLU A 26 -7.70 -40.55 -9.49
CA GLU A 26 -8.80 -39.78 -8.91
C GLU A 26 -9.27 -38.71 -9.88
N ARG A 27 -10.55 -38.69 -10.27
CA ARG A 27 -11.17 -37.69 -11.10
C ARG A 27 -11.78 -36.57 -10.25
N ARG A 28 -11.56 -35.31 -10.66
CA ARG A 28 -12.14 -34.09 -10.08
C ARG A 28 -12.81 -33.27 -11.16
N ASP A 29 -14.14 -33.24 -11.15
CA ASP A 29 -14.93 -32.50 -12.13
C ASP A 29 -14.92 -30.99 -11.82
N GLY A 30 -15.02 -30.15 -12.87
CA GLY A 30 -15.05 -28.69 -12.80
C GLY A 30 -15.03 -28.06 -14.19
N LEU A 31 -14.76 -26.76 -14.29
CA LEU A 31 -14.65 -26.05 -15.57
C LEU A 31 -13.64 -26.76 -16.51
N ILE A 32 -12.49 -27.10 -15.99
CA ILE A 32 -11.51 -28.00 -16.60
C ILE A 32 -11.45 -29.24 -15.68
N PRO A 33 -11.95 -30.41 -16.10
CA PRO A 33 -11.83 -31.62 -15.30
C PRO A 33 -10.35 -32.03 -15.12
N MET A 34 -10.03 -32.48 -13.90
CA MET A 34 -8.68 -32.89 -13.53
C MET A 34 -8.63 -34.38 -13.19
N LEU A 35 -7.50 -35.00 -13.48
CA LEU A 35 -7.19 -36.37 -13.12
C LEU A 35 -5.90 -36.38 -12.29
N TRP A 36 -5.95 -36.95 -11.11
CA TRP A 36 -4.80 -37.11 -10.24
C TRP A 36 -4.27 -38.54 -10.27
N ASP A 37 -3.02 -38.68 -10.63
CA ASP A 37 -2.30 -39.97 -10.56
C ASP A 37 -1.42 -39.98 -9.30
N GLN A 38 -1.85 -40.72 -8.29
CA GLN A 38 -1.16 -40.81 -7.01
C GLN A 38 0.19 -41.51 -7.12
N ASP A 39 0.32 -42.48 -8.00
CA ASP A 39 1.54 -43.29 -8.15
C ASP A 39 2.67 -42.47 -8.82
N GLN A 40 2.31 -41.59 -9.72
CA GLN A 40 3.25 -40.70 -10.39
C GLN A 40 3.39 -39.32 -9.75
N GLY A 41 2.47 -38.93 -8.84
CA GLY A 41 2.39 -37.58 -8.26
C GLY A 41 2.09 -36.51 -9.33
N LYS A 42 1.29 -36.85 -10.34
CA LYS A 42 1.00 -35.97 -11.48
C LYS A 42 -0.46 -35.54 -11.55
N LEU A 43 -0.64 -34.28 -11.99
CA LEU A 43 -1.96 -33.72 -12.27
C LEU A 43 -2.14 -33.60 -13.79
N PHE A 44 -3.24 -34.14 -14.30
CA PHE A 44 -3.62 -34.01 -15.70
C PHE A 44 -4.85 -33.16 -15.85
N PHE A 45 -4.92 -32.38 -16.94
CA PHE A 45 -6.14 -31.69 -17.38
C PHE A 45 -6.80 -32.46 -18.49
N GLU A 46 -8.13 -32.55 -18.45
CA GLU A 46 -8.95 -33.06 -19.55
C GLU A 46 -9.47 -31.87 -20.35
N LEU A 47 -8.86 -31.59 -21.50
CA LEU A 47 -9.18 -30.44 -22.34
C LEU A 47 -10.16 -30.86 -23.44
N SER A 48 -11.37 -30.30 -23.39
CA SER A 48 -12.41 -30.42 -24.43
C SER A 48 -12.51 -29.20 -25.33
N LYS A 49 -11.89 -28.08 -24.93
CA LYS A 49 -11.97 -26.78 -25.61
C LYS A 49 -10.57 -26.24 -25.84
N LEU A 50 -10.15 -26.21 -27.09
CA LEU A 50 -8.90 -25.57 -27.52
C LEU A 50 -9.21 -24.21 -28.16
N ASN A 51 -8.23 -23.31 -28.13
CA ASN A 51 -8.30 -21.97 -28.69
C ASN A 51 -9.45 -21.10 -28.14
N GLN A 52 -9.88 -21.38 -26.91
CA GLN A 52 -10.87 -20.57 -26.19
C GLN A 52 -10.21 -19.85 -25.02
N ASP A 53 -10.73 -18.67 -24.72
CA ASP A 53 -10.25 -17.87 -23.62
C ASP A 53 -10.63 -18.47 -22.26
N PHE A 54 -9.68 -18.44 -21.34
CA PHE A 54 -9.88 -18.61 -19.92
C PHE A 54 -9.26 -17.40 -19.19
N LEU A 55 -9.93 -16.87 -18.18
CA LEU A 55 -9.26 -15.99 -17.24
C LEU A 55 -8.33 -16.83 -16.39
N TYR A 56 -7.09 -16.40 -16.27
CA TYR A 56 -6.05 -17.08 -15.51
C TYR A 56 -5.53 -16.14 -14.44
N TYR A 57 -5.36 -16.65 -13.22
CA TYR A 57 -4.84 -15.87 -12.11
C TYR A 57 -4.04 -16.76 -11.16
N THR A 58 -2.91 -16.24 -10.66
CA THR A 58 -2.12 -16.90 -9.61
C THR A 58 -2.08 -16.04 -8.36
N SER A 59 -2.04 -16.69 -7.20
CA SER A 59 -1.95 -16.02 -5.92
C SER A 59 -1.21 -16.87 -4.90
N VAL A 60 -0.87 -16.28 -3.75
CA VAL A 60 -0.23 -16.98 -2.63
C VAL A 60 -1.31 -17.46 -1.66
N ALA A 61 -1.51 -18.77 -1.56
CA ALA A 61 -2.50 -19.40 -0.68
C ALA A 61 -1.97 -19.63 0.75
N LYS A 62 -0.63 -19.75 0.93
CA LYS A 62 0.04 -19.75 2.22
C LYS A 62 1.36 -19.01 2.07
N GLY A 63 1.50 -17.92 2.80
CA GLY A 63 2.65 -17.04 2.70
C GLY A 63 3.70 -17.26 3.77
N SER A 64 4.67 -16.35 3.80
CA SER A 64 5.77 -16.32 4.76
C SER A 64 5.39 -15.81 6.15
N GLY A 65 4.24 -15.15 6.31
CA GLY A 65 3.89 -14.42 7.54
C GLY A 65 4.70 -13.15 7.76
N SER A 66 5.42 -12.65 6.75
CA SER A 66 6.27 -11.47 6.82
C SER A 66 6.22 -10.66 5.52
N GLY A 67 5.88 -9.38 5.63
CA GLY A 67 5.88 -8.44 4.51
C GLY A 67 7.29 -8.14 4.01
N SER A 68 8.28 -8.13 4.91
CA SER A 68 9.68 -7.87 4.58
C SER A 68 10.34 -9.02 3.79
N VAL A 69 9.91 -10.26 4.02
CA VAL A 69 10.34 -11.42 3.24
C VAL A 69 9.66 -11.45 1.86
N GLY A 70 8.42 -10.98 1.75
CA GLY A 70 7.59 -11.14 0.58
C GLY A 70 6.81 -12.47 0.62
N LEU A 71 6.36 -13.03 -0.45
CA LEU A 71 5.49 -14.22 -0.50
C LEU A 71 4.33 -14.11 0.50
N GLU A 72 3.54 -13.06 0.34
CA GLU A 72 2.45 -12.74 1.26
C GLU A 72 1.16 -13.47 0.91
N TRP A 73 0.48 -13.99 1.93
CA TRP A 73 -0.83 -14.65 1.76
C TRP A 73 -1.81 -13.77 0.99
N ALA A 74 -2.52 -14.38 0.05
CA ALA A 74 -3.42 -13.76 -0.92
C ALA A 74 -2.75 -12.66 -1.79
N GLY A 75 -1.41 -12.57 -1.78
CA GLY A 75 -0.66 -11.76 -2.76
C GLY A 75 -0.86 -12.30 -4.16
N GLY A 76 -1.03 -11.41 -5.15
CA GLY A 76 -1.19 -11.80 -6.56
C GLY A 76 0.14 -12.10 -7.25
N GLY A 77 0.06 -12.87 -8.34
CA GLY A 77 1.16 -13.17 -9.24
C GLY A 77 0.80 -12.90 -10.69
N GLU A 78 1.00 -13.87 -11.56
CA GLU A 78 0.58 -13.78 -12.97
C GLU A 78 -0.93 -13.70 -13.10
N GLY A 79 -1.42 -13.02 -14.13
CA GLY A 79 -2.85 -12.95 -14.45
C GLY A 79 -3.09 -12.45 -15.85
N GLY A 80 -4.25 -12.79 -16.41
CA GLY A 80 -4.65 -12.38 -17.76
C GLY A 80 -5.60 -13.37 -18.42
N VAL A 81 -5.60 -13.38 -19.73
CA VAL A 81 -6.34 -14.36 -20.55
C VAL A 81 -5.38 -15.36 -21.13
N ILE A 82 -5.68 -16.64 -20.98
CA ILE A 82 -4.93 -17.73 -21.61
C ILE A 82 -5.79 -18.54 -22.56
N GLN A 83 -5.11 -19.22 -23.50
CA GLN A 83 -5.68 -20.23 -24.39
C GLN A 83 -4.85 -21.51 -24.36
N PHE A 84 -5.50 -22.65 -24.51
CA PHE A 84 -4.85 -23.92 -24.74
C PHE A 84 -4.80 -24.19 -26.26
N GLN A 85 -3.59 -24.22 -26.81
CA GLN A 85 -3.38 -24.39 -28.26
C GLN A 85 -2.67 -25.72 -28.56
N GLY A 86 -3.32 -26.61 -29.32
CA GLY A 86 -2.75 -27.90 -29.72
C GLY A 86 -1.67 -27.74 -30.78
N VAL A 87 -0.46 -28.30 -30.54
CA VAL A 87 0.66 -28.28 -31.48
C VAL A 87 1.36 -29.64 -31.49
N GLY A 88 1.03 -30.50 -32.47
CA GLY A 88 1.57 -31.84 -32.52
C GLY A 88 1.31 -32.66 -31.25
N PRO A 89 2.33 -33.22 -30.57
CA PRO A 89 2.16 -34.08 -29.38
C PRO A 89 1.99 -33.31 -28.08
N LYS A 90 1.73 -31.97 -28.13
CA LYS A 90 1.65 -31.11 -26.94
C LYS A 90 0.59 -30.03 -27.09
N VAL A 91 0.21 -29.47 -25.95
CA VAL A 91 -0.63 -28.26 -25.85
C VAL A 91 0.20 -27.14 -25.27
N LEU A 92 0.22 -25.99 -25.93
CA LEU A 92 0.81 -24.76 -25.41
C LEU A 92 -0.22 -23.99 -24.59
N VAL A 93 0.19 -23.47 -23.43
CA VAL A 93 -0.59 -22.51 -22.64
C VAL A 93 -0.13 -21.12 -23.04
N VAL A 94 -0.95 -20.43 -23.81
CA VAL A 94 -0.62 -19.15 -24.43
C VAL A 94 -1.35 -18.03 -23.72
N GLN A 95 -0.61 -17.10 -23.11
CA GLN A 95 -1.18 -15.88 -22.51
C GLN A 95 -1.29 -14.79 -23.57
N LYS A 96 -2.52 -14.31 -23.82
CA LYS A 96 -2.83 -13.32 -24.83
C LYS A 96 -2.32 -11.93 -24.45
N ASN A 97 -1.71 -11.24 -25.41
CA ASN A 97 -1.26 -9.86 -25.23
C ASN A 97 -2.41 -8.87 -25.45
N LEU A 98 -3.22 -8.66 -24.44
CA LEU A 98 -4.37 -7.74 -24.48
C LEU A 98 -4.00 -6.26 -24.31
N ARG A 99 -2.71 -5.91 -24.29
CA ARG A 99 -2.25 -4.51 -24.24
C ARG A 99 -2.42 -3.79 -25.57
N TYR A 100 -2.48 -4.55 -26.67
CA TYR A 100 -2.59 -4.05 -28.03
C TYR A 100 -3.78 -4.73 -28.70
N ARG A 101 -4.69 -3.96 -29.26
CA ARG A 101 -5.96 -4.47 -29.80
C ARG A 101 -6.26 -3.86 -31.15
N ALA A 102 -6.99 -4.61 -31.95
CA ALA A 102 -7.51 -4.15 -33.23
C ALA A 102 -8.92 -3.53 -33.12
N GLY A 103 -9.55 -3.58 -31.94
CA GLY A 103 -10.91 -3.03 -31.73
C GLY A 103 -11.90 -3.44 -32.80
N THR A 104 -12.40 -2.46 -33.55
CA THR A 104 -13.33 -2.65 -34.67
C THR A 104 -12.63 -2.73 -36.05
N GLY A 105 -11.29 -2.80 -36.08
CA GLY A 105 -10.51 -2.68 -37.33
C GLY A 105 -10.52 -3.89 -38.26
N GLY A 106 -11.16 -5.01 -37.88
CA GLY A 106 -11.33 -6.21 -38.67
C GLY A 106 -10.07 -7.10 -38.77
N ALA A 107 -10.20 -8.24 -39.44
CA ALA A 107 -9.23 -9.32 -39.45
C ALA A 107 -7.83 -8.93 -39.97
N GLY A 108 -7.73 -7.99 -40.90
CA GLY A 108 -6.43 -7.53 -41.41
C GLY A 108 -5.63 -6.77 -40.39
N LEU A 109 -6.30 -5.91 -39.56
CA LEU A 109 -5.66 -5.21 -38.47
C LEU A 109 -5.33 -6.17 -37.32
N GLU A 110 -6.20 -7.11 -37.00
CA GLU A 110 -5.93 -8.18 -36.02
C GLU A 110 -4.66 -8.95 -36.36
N GLN A 111 -4.51 -9.36 -37.65
CA GLN A 111 -3.31 -10.05 -38.12
C GLN A 111 -2.06 -9.16 -37.98
N GLY A 112 -2.17 -7.87 -38.26
CA GLY A 112 -1.06 -6.92 -38.12
C GLY A 112 -0.64 -6.73 -36.65
N ILE A 113 -1.61 -6.67 -35.74
CA ILE A 113 -1.35 -6.58 -34.30
C ILE A 113 -0.69 -7.87 -33.79
N ASP A 114 -1.22 -9.03 -34.16
CA ASP A 114 -0.67 -10.32 -33.76
C ASP A 114 0.79 -10.50 -34.24
N ALA A 115 1.08 -10.08 -35.50
CA ALA A 115 2.44 -10.09 -36.06
C ALA A 115 3.41 -9.12 -35.36
N SER A 116 2.89 -8.04 -34.76
CA SER A 116 3.72 -6.97 -34.16
C SER A 116 3.95 -7.15 -32.66
N PHE A 117 2.99 -7.74 -31.93
CA PHE A 117 2.99 -7.81 -30.48
C PHE A 117 2.80 -9.26 -30.00
N PRO A 118 3.89 -9.93 -29.57
CA PRO A 118 3.85 -11.35 -29.27
C PRO A 118 2.99 -11.68 -28.03
N ASP A 119 2.31 -12.82 -28.09
CA ASP A 119 1.77 -13.51 -26.93
C ASP A 119 2.90 -14.17 -26.11
N SER A 120 2.60 -14.63 -24.90
CA SER A 120 3.56 -15.34 -24.05
C SER A 120 3.18 -16.82 -23.90
N ILE A 121 4.12 -17.72 -24.11
CA ILE A 121 3.92 -19.15 -23.85
C ILE A 121 4.32 -19.42 -22.40
N LEU A 122 3.33 -19.67 -21.51
CA LEU A 122 3.55 -19.90 -20.08
C LEU A 122 4.01 -21.33 -19.78
N ALA A 123 3.54 -22.30 -20.56
CA ALA A 123 3.87 -23.72 -20.39
C ALA A 123 3.66 -24.51 -21.69
N SER A 124 4.30 -25.69 -21.73
CA SER A 124 4.10 -26.71 -22.76
C SER A 124 3.71 -28.03 -22.08
N LEU A 125 2.47 -28.48 -22.35
CA LEU A 125 1.87 -29.64 -21.71
C LEU A 125 1.89 -30.85 -22.65
N PRO A 126 2.61 -31.94 -22.34
CA PRO A 126 2.57 -33.15 -23.14
C PRO A 126 1.17 -33.76 -23.18
N ILE A 127 0.71 -34.17 -24.36
CA ILE A 127 -0.51 -34.98 -24.53
C ILE A 127 -0.15 -36.43 -24.17
N VAL A 128 -0.76 -36.97 -23.11
CA VAL A 128 -0.52 -38.34 -22.67
C VAL A 128 -1.56 -39.32 -23.23
N LYS A 129 -2.75 -38.82 -23.57
CA LYS A 129 -3.85 -39.64 -24.13
C LYS A 129 -4.86 -38.75 -24.87
N THR A 130 -5.46 -39.29 -25.89
CA THR A 130 -6.69 -38.72 -26.49
C THR A 130 -7.81 -39.70 -26.30
N GLU A 131 -8.95 -39.27 -25.71
CA GLU A 131 -10.09 -40.07 -25.41
C GLU A 131 -11.40 -39.36 -25.70
N ALA A 132 -12.28 -39.96 -26.47
CA ALA A 132 -13.56 -39.37 -26.85
C ALA A 132 -13.49 -37.91 -27.37
N GLY A 133 -12.43 -37.58 -28.13
CA GLY A 133 -12.20 -36.24 -28.69
C GLY A 133 -11.64 -35.23 -27.67
N LYS A 134 -11.32 -35.63 -26.43
CA LYS A 134 -10.70 -34.81 -25.41
C LYS A 134 -9.21 -35.13 -25.29
N LEU A 135 -8.41 -34.13 -25.01
CA LEU A 135 -6.97 -34.29 -24.77
C LEU A 135 -6.70 -34.38 -23.27
N ILE A 136 -6.02 -35.45 -22.85
CA ILE A 136 -5.49 -35.58 -21.50
C ILE A 136 -4.04 -35.11 -21.56
N VAL A 137 -3.73 -34.02 -20.85
CA VAL A 137 -2.41 -33.40 -20.86
C VAL A 137 -1.79 -33.37 -19.46
N ASP A 138 -0.47 -33.56 -19.35
CA ASP A 138 0.26 -33.41 -18.09
C ASP A 138 0.38 -31.92 -17.74
N ALA A 139 -0.41 -31.46 -16.76
CA ALA A 139 -0.45 -30.08 -16.30
C ALA A 139 0.59 -29.79 -15.19
N THR A 140 1.26 -30.81 -14.66
CA THR A 140 2.20 -30.67 -13.54
C THR A 140 3.28 -29.62 -13.77
N PRO A 141 3.93 -29.53 -14.96
CA PRO A 141 4.95 -28.49 -15.21
C PRO A 141 4.42 -27.06 -15.23
N MET A 142 3.12 -26.88 -15.49
CA MET A 142 2.49 -25.56 -15.49
C MET A 142 2.32 -25.02 -14.06
N VAL A 143 2.06 -25.88 -13.11
CA VAL A 143 1.67 -25.48 -11.76
C VAL A 143 2.80 -25.63 -10.73
N ILE A 144 3.76 -26.56 -10.94
CA ILE A 144 4.95 -26.66 -10.07
C ILE A 144 6.07 -25.76 -10.62
N ARG A 145 5.94 -24.45 -10.37
CA ARG A 145 6.90 -23.40 -10.77
C ARG A 145 6.74 -22.15 -9.89
N ASP A 146 7.69 -21.23 -9.98
CA ASP A 146 7.61 -19.93 -9.31
C ASP A 146 6.76 -18.92 -10.10
N ALA A 147 5.45 -19.14 -10.11
CA ALA A 147 4.51 -18.29 -10.87
C ALA A 147 4.30 -16.88 -10.28
N VAL A 148 4.78 -16.65 -9.06
CA VAL A 148 4.69 -15.31 -8.41
C VAL A 148 6.01 -14.53 -8.50
N GLY A 149 7.04 -15.13 -9.09
CA GLY A 149 8.36 -14.49 -9.28
C GLY A 149 9.09 -14.20 -7.97
N PHE A 150 8.84 -14.99 -6.91
CA PHE A 150 9.45 -14.76 -5.61
C PHE A 150 10.96 -14.99 -5.60
N ALA A 151 11.45 -15.97 -6.37
CA ALA A 151 12.85 -16.27 -6.53
C ALA A 151 13.55 -15.47 -7.66
N ALA A 152 12.79 -14.70 -8.45
CA ALA A 152 13.35 -13.93 -9.56
C ALA A 152 14.32 -12.84 -9.02
N PRO A 153 15.48 -12.62 -9.67
CA PRO A 153 16.36 -11.51 -9.32
C PRO A 153 15.61 -10.19 -9.48
N ARG A 154 15.48 -9.44 -8.38
CA ARG A 154 14.91 -8.09 -8.44
C ARG A 154 16.00 -7.14 -8.91
N ALA A 155 15.76 -6.46 -10.03
CA ALA A 155 16.68 -5.44 -10.52
C ALA A 155 16.83 -4.34 -9.46
N ALA A 156 18.06 -4.06 -9.04
CA ALA A 156 18.36 -2.95 -8.15
C ALA A 156 17.90 -1.65 -8.80
N GLY A 157 16.87 -1.01 -8.23
CA GLY A 157 16.31 0.25 -8.72
C GLY A 157 15.08 0.14 -9.64
N GLY A 158 14.60 -1.05 -9.95
CA GLY A 158 13.32 -1.24 -10.64
C GLY A 158 12.16 -1.10 -9.65
N ARG A 159 11.37 -0.04 -9.73
CA ARG A 159 10.02 -0.02 -9.18
C ARG A 159 9.31 -1.25 -9.72
N GLY A 160 8.97 -2.17 -8.86
CA GLY A 160 8.40 -3.45 -9.25
C GLY A 160 7.26 -3.26 -10.22
N GLY A 161 7.39 -3.84 -11.40
CA GLY A 161 6.30 -3.98 -12.34
C GLY A 161 5.23 -4.82 -11.66
N GLY A 162 4.32 -4.16 -10.96
CA GLY A 162 3.16 -4.79 -10.38
C GLY A 162 2.38 -5.47 -11.49
N GLY A 163 2.12 -6.74 -11.31
CA GLY A 163 1.01 -7.37 -12.00
C GLY A 163 -0.18 -6.45 -11.81
N ARG A 164 -0.79 -6.02 -12.89
CA ARG A 164 -1.83 -4.99 -12.95
C ARG A 164 -3.17 -5.48 -12.38
N GLY A 165 -3.20 -5.75 -11.12
CA GLY A 165 -4.37 -5.72 -10.27
C GLY A 165 -4.05 -4.73 -9.19
N GLY A 166 -4.68 -3.55 -9.26
CA GLY A 166 -4.32 -2.34 -8.53
C GLY A 166 -4.27 -2.46 -7.02
N ALA A 167 -3.25 -3.10 -6.51
CA ALA A 167 -2.84 -2.95 -5.14
C ALA A 167 -1.58 -2.08 -5.16
N VAL A 168 -1.64 -1.00 -4.45
CA VAL A 168 -0.54 -0.03 -4.30
C VAL A 168 0.61 -0.73 -3.59
N ALA A 169 1.60 -1.17 -4.38
CA ALA A 169 2.90 -1.55 -3.85
C ALA A 169 3.67 -0.27 -3.51
N ASP A 170 3.27 0.45 -2.48
CA ASP A 170 3.96 1.70 -2.10
C ASP A 170 4.09 1.91 -0.59
N GLU A 171 3.93 0.88 0.23
CA GLU A 171 4.15 1.04 1.65
C GLU A 171 5.09 -0.03 2.22
N GLY A 172 6.35 0.36 2.37
CA GLY A 172 7.20 -0.05 3.49
C GLY A 172 7.64 -1.49 3.59
N GLY A 173 7.67 -2.26 2.54
CA GLY A 173 8.40 -3.51 2.52
C GLY A 173 9.91 -3.24 2.51
N GLY A 174 10.50 -3.00 3.65
CA GLY A 174 11.96 -3.08 3.83
C GLY A 174 12.37 -4.48 3.39
N GLN A 175 12.96 -4.59 2.20
CA GLN A 175 13.39 -5.86 1.64
C GLN A 175 14.45 -6.46 2.58
N SER A 176 14.14 -7.62 3.16
CA SER A 176 15.20 -8.47 3.65
C SER A 176 16.16 -8.69 2.48
N GLY A 177 17.47 -8.48 2.66
CA GLY A 177 18.47 -8.75 1.62
C GLY A 177 18.60 -10.23 1.28
N ALA A 178 17.56 -11.03 1.52
CA ALA A 178 17.50 -12.44 1.24
C ALA A 178 17.24 -12.68 -0.25
N SER A 179 18.06 -13.52 -0.87
CA SER A 179 17.82 -14.05 -2.22
C SER A 179 17.39 -15.51 -2.12
N TRP A 180 16.46 -15.91 -2.96
CA TRP A 180 15.81 -17.22 -2.89
C TRP A 180 15.98 -17.99 -4.20
N ARG A 181 15.98 -19.30 -4.13
CA ARG A 181 15.96 -20.23 -5.25
C ARG A 181 14.75 -21.17 -5.10
N PHE A 182 13.95 -21.29 -6.14
CA PHE A 182 12.87 -22.26 -6.21
C PHE A 182 13.41 -23.69 -6.22
N ASP A 183 12.81 -24.58 -5.42
CA ASP A 183 13.16 -25.98 -5.33
C ASP A 183 11.99 -26.88 -5.76
N PRO A 184 11.97 -27.30 -7.03
CA PRO A 184 10.90 -28.17 -7.53
C PRO A 184 10.89 -29.56 -6.90
N ALA A 185 12.05 -30.09 -6.42
CA ALA A 185 12.13 -31.40 -5.82
C ALA A 185 11.41 -31.48 -4.45
N ARG A 186 11.31 -30.35 -3.75
CA ARG A 186 10.57 -30.20 -2.48
C ARG A 186 9.22 -29.50 -2.67
N SER A 187 8.69 -29.50 -3.90
CA SER A 187 7.38 -28.90 -4.24
C SER A 187 6.42 -29.96 -4.75
N ALA A 188 5.13 -29.82 -4.47
CA ALA A 188 4.13 -30.84 -4.83
C ALA A 188 2.71 -30.24 -4.94
N ILE A 189 1.84 -30.93 -5.69
CA ILE A 189 0.40 -30.61 -5.74
C ILE A 189 -0.21 -30.76 -4.33
N TYR A 190 -1.00 -29.77 -3.90
CA TYR A 190 -1.73 -29.79 -2.63
C TYR A 190 -3.18 -30.19 -2.86
N LEU A 191 -3.45 -31.49 -2.85
CA LEU A 191 -4.74 -32.08 -3.21
C LEU A 191 -5.94 -31.57 -2.40
N PRO A 192 -5.85 -31.35 -1.06
CA PRO A 192 -7.01 -30.90 -0.29
C PRO A 192 -7.64 -29.60 -0.81
N ARG A 193 -6.87 -28.78 -1.53
CA ARG A 193 -7.30 -27.50 -2.08
C ARG A 193 -7.21 -27.44 -3.61
N THR A 194 -7.04 -28.59 -4.29
CA THR A 194 -7.14 -28.70 -5.75
C THR A 194 -8.55 -29.17 -6.09
N LYS A 195 -9.40 -28.27 -6.61
CA LYS A 195 -10.86 -28.48 -6.73
C LYS A 195 -11.40 -27.92 -8.04
N GLY A 196 -12.47 -28.54 -8.52
CA GLY A 196 -13.27 -28.03 -9.63
C GLY A 196 -14.58 -27.43 -9.17
N PHE A 197 -15.00 -26.36 -9.81
CA PHE A 197 -16.28 -25.68 -9.62
C PHE A 197 -16.95 -25.44 -10.97
N PRO A 198 -18.25 -25.14 -11.03
CA PRO A 198 -18.95 -24.94 -12.32
C PRO A 198 -18.38 -23.80 -13.18
N LYS A 199 -17.80 -22.75 -12.56
CA LYS A 199 -17.25 -21.57 -13.23
C LYS A 199 -15.74 -21.45 -13.15
N ASN A 200 -15.07 -22.30 -12.38
CA ASN A 200 -13.63 -22.27 -12.22
C ASN A 200 -13.05 -23.65 -11.90
N THR A 201 -11.75 -23.77 -12.16
CA THR A 201 -10.91 -24.89 -11.74
C THR A 201 -9.72 -24.33 -10.99
N GLU A 202 -9.45 -24.87 -9.81
CA GLU A 202 -8.49 -24.36 -8.85
C GLU A 202 -7.43 -25.40 -8.55
N VAL A 203 -6.16 -25.04 -8.68
CA VAL A 203 -5.03 -25.90 -8.33
C VAL A 203 -4.19 -25.21 -7.27
N GLU A 204 -3.95 -25.89 -6.17
CA GLU A 204 -3.04 -25.42 -5.13
C GLU A 204 -1.79 -26.31 -5.07
N VAL A 205 -0.62 -25.68 -4.97
CA VAL A 205 0.67 -26.38 -4.90
C VAL A 205 1.47 -25.89 -3.70
N THR A 206 2.07 -26.83 -2.97
CA THR A 206 3.13 -26.51 -2.02
C THR A 206 4.39 -26.19 -2.81
N VAL A 207 4.95 -25.03 -2.58
CA VAL A 207 6.21 -24.57 -3.19
C VAL A 207 7.27 -24.37 -2.10
N THR A 208 8.50 -24.77 -2.40
CA THR A 208 9.61 -24.60 -1.48
C THR A 208 10.70 -23.76 -2.11
N TYR A 209 11.25 -22.85 -1.32
CA TYR A 209 12.36 -21.99 -1.70
C TYR A 209 13.51 -22.17 -0.70
N GLU A 210 14.73 -22.10 -1.21
CA GLU A 210 15.95 -22.16 -0.43
C GLU A 210 16.67 -20.81 -0.49
N ALA A 211 16.99 -20.25 0.68
CA ALA A 211 17.71 -18.99 0.76
C ALA A 211 19.16 -19.17 0.31
N GLN A 212 19.59 -18.37 -0.66
CA GLN A 212 20.98 -18.24 -1.09
C GLN A 212 21.74 -17.27 -0.19
N SER A 213 21.02 -16.28 0.37
CA SER A 213 21.49 -15.36 1.39
C SER A 213 20.33 -14.94 2.29
N GLY A 214 20.58 -14.59 3.54
CA GLY A 214 19.53 -14.21 4.49
C GLY A 214 18.64 -15.39 4.89
N GLY A 215 17.35 -15.12 5.13
CA GLY A 215 16.36 -16.13 5.50
C GLY A 215 15.02 -15.53 5.93
N ALA A 216 14.05 -16.40 6.20
CA ALA A 216 12.72 -16.05 6.73
C ALA A 216 12.64 -16.46 8.21
N ARG A 217 12.61 -15.49 9.11
CA ARG A 217 12.54 -15.71 10.57
C ARG A 217 11.25 -16.36 11.04
N THR A 218 10.20 -16.15 10.28
CA THR A 218 8.86 -16.73 10.48
C THR A 218 8.80 -18.23 10.15
N ALA A 219 9.83 -18.79 9.48
CA ALA A 219 9.94 -20.20 9.20
C ALA A 219 10.75 -20.91 10.32
N PRO A 220 10.42 -22.17 10.70
CA PRO A 220 11.18 -22.94 11.68
C PRO A 220 12.66 -23.11 11.29
N GLU A 221 12.93 -23.31 9.99
CA GLU A 221 14.26 -23.29 9.40
C GLU A 221 14.36 -22.04 8.52
N ALA A 222 15.10 -21.04 8.98
CA ALA A 222 15.13 -19.73 8.35
C ALA A 222 15.56 -19.74 6.87
N ARG A 223 16.34 -20.72 6.45
CA ARG A 223 16.81 -20.87 5.07
C ARG A 223 15.86 -21.64 4.14
N ILE A 224 14.82 -22.24 4.70
CA ILE A 224 13.84 -23.03 3.95
C ILE A 224 12.45 -22.44 4.15
N LEU A 225 11.90 -21.86 3.10
CA LEU A 225 10.56 -21.29 3.11
C LEU A 225 9.64 -22.16 2.25
N SER A 226 8.65 -22.80 2.89
CA SER A 226 7.60 -23.53 2.18
C SER A 226 6.28 -22.78 2.30
N GLY A 227 5.75 -22.35 1.17
CA GLY A 227 4.46 -21.71 1.02
C GLY A 227 3.52 -22.53 0.15
N ARG A 228 2.39 -21.93 -0.22
CA ARG A 228 1.48 -22.50 -1.23
C ARG A 228 1.11 -21.45 -2.26
N LEU A 229 1.14 -21.84 -3.52
CA LEU A 229 0.63 -21.05 -4.64
C LEU A 229 -0.71 -21.62 -5.09
N HIS A 230 -1.55 -20.75 -5.57
CA HIS A 230 -2.90 -21.02 -6.03
C HIS A 230 -3.04 -20.58 -7.48
N TYR A 231 -3.61 -21.44 -8.30
CA TYR A 231 -3.85 -21.24 -9.73
C TYR A 231 -5.34 -21.33 -9.99
N SER A 232 -5.93 -20.24 -10.52
CA SER A 232 -7.34 -20.17 -10.90
C SER A 232 -7.49 -20.12 -12.40
N PHE A 233 -8.32 -21.00 -12.93
CA PHE A 233 -8.79 -21.00 -14.33
C PHE A 233 -10.28 -20.71 -14.30
N VAL A 234 -10.71 -19.58 -14.87
CA VAL A 234 -12.08 -19.09 -14.73
C VAL A 234 -12.74 -18.93 -16.09
N ASP A 235 -14.01 -19.34 -16.19
CA ASP A 235 -14.87 -19.13 -17.35
C ASP A 235 -15.15 -17.64 -17.52
N PRO A 236 -14.68 -17.01 -18.63
CA PRO A 236 -14.84 -15.57 -18.80
C PRO A 236 -16.31 -15.20 -19.00
N PRO A 237 -16.84 -14.24 -18.25
CA PRO A 237 -18.24 -13.83 -18.42
C PRO A 237 -18.46 -13.14 -19.77
N ALA A 238 -19.71 -13.23 -20.26
CA ALA A 238 -20.16 -12.60 -21.50
C ALA A 238 -21.13 -11.45 -21.22
N GLY A 239 -21.32 -10.58 -22.21
CA GLY A 239 -22.37 -9.56 -22.22
C GLY A 239 -22.12 -8.34 -21.32
N TYR A 240 -20.91 -8.17 -20.75
CA TYR A 240 -20.57 -6.99 -20.00
C TYR A 240 -20.28 -5.79 -20.92
N LYS A 241 -20.76 -4.59 -20.55
CA LYS A 241 -20.54 -3.34 -21.28
C LYS A 241 -19.47 -2.51 -20.55
N PRO A 242 -18.27 -2.37 -21.13
CA PRO A 242 -17.25 -1.48 -20.60
C PRO A 242 -17.74 -0.04 -20.49
N ARG A 243 -17.22 0.70 -19.51
CA ARG A 243 -17.42 2.14 -19.37
C ARG A 243 -16.08 2.87 -19.47
N VAL A 244 -16.03 3.95 -20.22
CA VAL A 244 -14.82 4.75 -20.43
C VAL A 244 -14.41 5.41 -19.11
N ALA A 245 -13.10 5.41 -18.83
CA ALA A 245 -12.51 6.13 -17.70
C ALA A 245 -12.38 7.63 -18.02
N ASP A 246 -12.38 8.46 -16.98
CA ASP A 246 -12.13 9.89 -17.10
C ASP A 246 -10.97 10.28 -16.15
N VAL A 247 -10.02 11.06 -16.65
CA VAL A 247 -8.85 11.49 -15.87
C VAL A 247 -9.21 12.41 -14.70
N ARG A 248 -10.40 13.00 -14.73
CA ARG A 248 -10.88 13.95 -13.71
C ARG A 248 -11.44 13.29 -12.46
N ILE A 249 -11.56 11.94 -12.45
CA ILE A 249 -12.07 11.17 -11.32
C ILE A 249 -11.27 9.89 -11.10
N GLY A 250 -10.95 9.57 -9.85
CA GLY A 250 -10.03 8.51 -9.44
C GLY A 250 -10.60 7.09 -9.48
N VAL A 251 -11.29 6.70 -10.56
CA VAL A 251 -11.77 5.31 -10.75
C VAL A 251 -10.66 4.49 -11.42
N GLY A 252 -10.35 3.33 -10.84
CA GLY A 252 -9.35 2.42 -11.40
C GLY A 252 -9.76 1.87 -12.76
N SER A 253 -8.78 1.63 -13.65
CA SER A 253 -9.03 1.26 -15.04
C SER A 253 -8.18 0.09 -15.54
N VAL A 254 -8.63 -0.54 -16.63
CA VAL A 254 -7.81 -1.35 -17.53
C VAL A 254 -7.42 -0.48 -18.73
N ARG A 255 -6.15 -0.59 -19.13
CA ARG A 255 -5.55 0.27 -20.17
C ARG A 255 -4.99 -0.57 -21.29
N PHE A 256 -5.23 -0.14 -22.54
CA PHE A 256 -4.70 -0.79 -23.72
C PHE A 256 -4.57 0.21 -24.89
N ALA A 257 -3.78 -0.16 -25.89
CA ALA A 257 -3.72 0.56 -27.16
C ALA A 257 -4.66 -0.10 -28.17
N ASP A 258 -5.64 0.65 -28.68
CA ASP A 258 -6.57 0.24 -29.72
C ASP A 258 -6.20 0.91 -31.05
N TYR A 259 -5.66 0.13 -31.94
CA TYR A 259 -5.20 0.61 -33.26
C TYR A 259 -6.34 0.84 -34.26
N SER A 260 -7.59 0.51 -33.93
CA SER A 260 -8.77 0.88 -34.71
C SER A 260 -9.26 2.30 -34.44
N GLN A 261 -8.69 2.99 -33.45
CA GLN A 261 -9.05 4.38 -33.16
C GLN A 261 -8.61 5.32 -34.28
N PRO A 262 -9.36 6.40 -34.56
CA PRO A 262 -8.93 7.42 -35.51
C PRO A 262 -7.56 8.02 -35.13
N ASP A 263 -6.68 8.26 -36.10
CA ASP A 263 -5.34 8.84 -35.90
C ASP A 263 -5.38 10.15 -35.08
N SER A 264 -6.46 10.92 -35.20
CA SER A 264 -6.65 12.19 -34.52
C SER A 264 -6.85 12.08 -32.99
N VAL A 265 -7.21 10.88 -32.46
CA VAL A 265 -7.45 10.66 -31.03
C VAL A 265 -6.39 9.79 -30.37
N GLY A 266 -5.47 9.19 -31.14
CA GLY A 266 -4.47 8.27 -30.65
C GLY A 266 -5.03 6.90 -30.24
N THR A 267 -4.16 6.00 -29.81
CA THR A 267 -4.51 4.59 -29.57
C THR A 267 -4.92 4.27 -28.13
N ASN A 268 -4.64 5.16 -27.17
CA ASN A 268 -4.85 4.85 -25.75
C ASN A 268 -6.34 4.81 -25.39
N VAL A 269 -6.79 3.67 -24.87
CA VAL A 269 -8.14 3.47 -24.37
C VAL A 269 -8.08 3.02 -22.91
N GLU A 270 -8.96 3.56 -22.08
CA GLU A 270 -9.09 3.17 -20.68
C GLU A 270 -10.56 2.87 -20.36
N TRP A 271 -10.80 1.69 -19.78
CA TRP A 271 -12.12 1.33 -19.27
C TRP A 271 -12.05 1.16 -17.76
N ILE A 272 -13.06 1.71 -17.03
CA ILE A 272 -13.09 1.57 -15.58
C ILE A 272 -13.27 0.12 -15.14
N ARG A 273 -12.74 -0.18 -13.96
CA ARG A 273 -13.01 -1.45 -13.29
C ARG A 273 -14.24 -1.29 -12.41
N ARG A 274 -15.22 -2.18 -12.53
CA ARG A 274 -16.41 -2.19 -11.69
C ARG A 274 -17.11 -3.55 -11.70
N HIS A 275 -17.90 -3.83 -10.67
CA HIS A 275 -18.79 -4.98 -10.65
C HIS A 275 -19.93 -4.81 -11.65
N ARG A 276 -20.46 -5.93 -12.13
CA ARG A 276 -21.75 -5.95 -12.84
C ARG A 276 -22.87 -5.76 -11.83
N ILE A 277 -23.69 -4.75 -12.02
CA ILE A 277 -24.91 -4.52 -11.26
C ILE A 277 -25.95 -3.89 -12.19
N GLU A 278 -27.19 -4.34 -12.12
CA GLU A 278 -28.29 -3.88 -12.97
C GLU A 278 -29.53 -3.69 -12.10
N LYS A 279 -30.30 -2.64 -12.34
CA LYS A 279 -31.57 -2.41 -11.64
C LYS A 279 -32.56 -3.53 -11.93
N LYS A 280 -33.30 -3.97 -10.91
CA LYS A 280 -34.44 -4.88 -11.02
C LYS A 280 -35.57 -4.22 -11.77
N ASP A 281 -35.82 -2.94 -11.48
CA ASP A 281 -36.75 -2.06 -12.24
C ASP A 281 -35.94 -0.90 -12.86
N PRO A 282 -35.59 -0.98 -14.15
CA PRO A 282 -34.80 0.08 -14.82
C PRO A 282 -35.58 1.43 -14.93
N SER A 283 -36.89 1.43 -14.77
CA SER A 283 -37.71 2.63 -14.84
C SER A 283 -37.78 3.42 -13.53
N ALA A 284 -37.46 2.76 -12.39
CA ALA A 284 -37.48 3.39 -11.09
C ALA A 284 -36.26 4.28 -10.87
N ALA A 285 -36.43 5.43 -10.24
CA ALA A 285 -35.34 6.30 -9.86
C ALA A 285 -34.35 5.57 -8.92
N ILE A 286 -34.91 4.83 -7.95
CA ILE A 286 -34.13 3.95 -7.03
C ILE A 286 -34.78 2.56 -7.10
N SER A 287 -33.96 1.52 -7.33
CA SER A 287 -34.41 0.12 -7.40
C SER A 287 -33.44 -0.78 -6.61
N GLU A 288 -33.90 -1.90 -6.14
CA GLU A 288 -33.02 -3.00 -5.78
C GLU A 288 -32.26 -3.47 -7.02
N PRO A 289 -31.04 -4.00 -6.88
CA PRO A 289 -30.37 -4.66 -7.98
C PRO A 289 -31.03 -6.03 -8.29
N LYS A 290 -30.86 -6.51 -9.52
CA LYS A 290 -31.21 -7.90 -9.86
C LYS A 290 -30.44 -8.90 -9.00
N GLU A 291 -29.15 -8.64 -8.86
CA GLU A 291 -28.22 -9.39 -7.99
C GLU A 291 -27.38 -8.38 -7.20
N PRO A 292 -27.43 -8.39 -5.86
CA PRO A 292 -26.58 -7.53 -5.04
C PRO A 292 -25.12 -7.99 -5.07
N ILE A 293 -24.19 -7.09 -4.79
CA ILE A 293 -22.78 -7.39 -4.58
C ILE A 293 -22.63 -7.95 -3.16
N VAL A 294 -22.49 -9.27 -3.05
CA VAL A 294 -22.43 -9.96 -1.75
C VAL A 294 -20.98 -10.22 -1.38
N TYR A 295 -20.59 -9.86 -0.16
CA TYR A 295 -19.31 -10.21 0.45
C TYR A 295 -19.48 -11.17 1.62
N TYR A 296 -18.52 -12.07 1.76
CA TYR A 296 -18.47 -13.05 2.84
C TYR A 296 -17.27 -12.77 3.74
N LEU A 297 -17.56 -12.70 5.04
CA LEU A 297 -16.58 -12.36 6.06
C LEU A 297 -15.92 -13.60 6.62
N ASP A 298 -14.58 -13.60 6.68
CA ASP A 298 -13.78 -14.68 7.25
C ASP A 298 -14.14 -14.92 8.73
N ALA A 299 -14.32 -16.19 9.09
CA ALA A 299 -14.63 -16.58 10.46
C ALA A 299 -13.51 -16.26 11.46
N SER A 300 -12.27 -16.04 10.99
CA SER A 300 -11.12 -15.72 11.84
C SER A 300 -11.08 -14.27 12.34
N ILE A 301 -11.92 -13.38 11.81
CA ILE A 301 -12.02 -12.00 12.32
C ILE A 301 -12.71 -12.04 13.69
N PRO A 302 -12.05 -11.59 14.79
CA PRO A 302 -12.64 -11.65 16.13
C PRO A 302 -13.69 -10.55 16.35
N GLU A 303 -14.64 -10.79 17.27
CA GLU A 303 -15.44 -9.68 17.82
C GLU A 303 -14.56 -8.87 18.80
N PRO A 304 -14.81 -7.58 18.96
CA PRO A 304 -15.81 -6.73 18.27
C PRO A 304 -15.36 -6.19 16.92
N THR A 305 -14.17 -6.50 16.45
CA THR A 305 -13.60 -6.05 15.16
C THR A 305 -14.49 -6.45 13.98
N ARG A 306 -15.04 -7.67 14.01
CA ARG A 306 -15.97 -8.19 12.99
C ARG A 306 -17.17 -7.27 12.79
N SER A 307 -17.77 -6.82 13.89
CA SER A 307 -18.91 -5.88 13.86
C SER A 307 -18.51 -4.54 13.25
N ALA A 308 -17.34 -4.00 13.63
CA ALA A 308 -16.82 -2.76 13.05
C ALA A 308 -16.55 -2.87 11.54
N VAL A 309 -15.98 -3.99 11.09
CA VAL A 309 -15.78 -4.28 9.65
C VAL A 309 -17.11 -4.29 8.89
N LYS A 310 -18.16 -4.92 9.45
CA LYS A 310 -19.51 -4.93 8.85
C LYS A 310 -20.09 -3.52 8.74
N ASP A 311 -19.84 -2.66 9.71
CA ASP A 311 -20.36 -1.28 9.68
C ASP A 311 -19.64 -0.46 8.61
N GLY A 312 -18.31 -0.48 8.55
CA GLY A 312 -17.56 0.21 7.50
C GLY A 312 -17.94 -0.25 6.08
N PHE A 313 -18.19 -1.54 5.90
CA PHE A 313 -18.72 -2.08 4.65
C PHE A 313 -20.07 -1.45 4.28
N ARG A 314 -20.99 -1.33 5.23
CA ARG A 314 -22.35 -0.83 5.00
C ARG A 314 -22.39 0.64 4.59
N TRP A 315 -21.36 1.43 4.94
CA TRP A 315 -21.31 2.85 4.56
C TRP A 315 -21.46 3.06 3.05
N TRP A 316 -20.98 2.14 2.22
CA TRP A 316 -21.06 2.23 0.75
C TRP A 316 -22.49 2.22 0.21
N ASN A 317 -23.46 1.61 0.93
CA ASN A 317 -24.85 1.61 0.45
C ASN A 317 -25.40 3.03 0.24
N LYS A 318 -24.98 4.01 1.06
CA LYS A 318 -25.32 5.42 0.88
C LYS A 318 -24.89 5.96 -0.50
N ALA A 319 -23.72 5.57 -0.98
CA ALA A 319 -23.25 5.97 -2.31
C ALA A 319 -23.99 5.24 -3.43
N PHE A 320 -24.33 3.98 -3.24
CA PHE A 320 -25.12 3.22 -4.20
C PHE A 320 -26.57 3.74 -4.29
N GLU A 321 -27.16 4.21 -3.20
CA GLU A 321 -28.46 4.90 -3.23
C GLU A 321 -28.42 6.17 -4.09
N ALA A 322 -27.33 6.95 -3.97
CA ALA A 322 -27.11 8.12 -4.82
C ALA A 322 -26.89 7.76 -6.31
N ALA A 323 -26.50 6.53 -6.62
CA ALA A 323 -26.40 5.99 -7.98
C ALA A 323 -27.70 5.31 -8.46
N GLY A 324 -28.76 5.29 -7.62
CA GLY A 324 -30.05 4.74 -7.93
C GLY A 324 -30.28 3.28 -7.52
N TYR A 325 -29.50 2.76 -6.56
CA TYR A 325 -29.64 1.39 -6.07
C TYR A 325 -29.88 1.36 -4.56
N ARG A 326 -30.92 0.67 -4.11
CA ARG A 326 -31.16 0.32 -2.71
C ARG A 326 -30.64 -1.10 -2.46
N ASP A 327 -30.02 -1.32 -1.29
CA ASP A 327 -29.49 -2.62 -0.87
C ASP A 327 -28.52 -3.26 -1.89
N ALA A 328 -27.71 -2.43 -2.52
CA ALA A 328 -26.75 -2.86 -3.54
C ALA A 328 -25.65 -3.75 -3.00
N MET A 329 -25.22 -3.52 -1.77
CA MET A 329 -24.12 -4.22 -1.12
C MET A 329 -24.60 -4.98 0.12
N VAL A 330 -24.26 -6.26 0.18
CA VAL A 330 -24.64 -7.15 1.28
C VAL A 330 -23.41 -7.81 1.87
N ILE A 331 -23.27 -7.78 3.19
CA ILE A 331 -22.21 -8.51 3.91
C ILE A 331 -22.82 -9.62 4.76
N ARG A 332 -22.22 -10.81 4.69
CA ARG A 332 -22.63 -12.01 5.42
C ARG A 332 -21.44 -12.68 6.07
N ASP A 333 -21.67 -13.38 7.16
CA ASP A 333 -20.69 -14.33 7.66
C ASP A 333 -20.58 -15.50 6.70
N ALA A 334 -19.35 -15.98 6.46
CA ALA A 334 -19.13 -17.10 5.55
C ALA A 334 -19.80 -18.37 6.13
N PRO A 335 -20.71 -19.03 5.38
CA PRO A 335 -21.24 -20.32 5.76
C PRO A 335 -20.12 -21.35 5.94
N THR A 336 -20.32 -22.31 6.85
CA THR A 336 -19.32 -23.35 7.14
C THR A 336 -19.03 -24.28 5.96
N ASP A 337 -19.98 -24.41 5.05
CA ASP A 337 -19.90 -25.20 3.81
C ASP A 337 -19.44 -24.39 2.58
N MET A 338 -19.28 -23.07 2.72
CA MET A 338 -18.76 -22.23 1.64
C MET A 338 -17.30 -22.56 1.37
N ASP A 339 -16.97 -22.88 0.14
CA ASP A 339 -15.59 -22.98 -0.27
C ASP A 339 -15.05 -21.61 -0.75
N PRO A 340 -14.06 -21.03 -0.07
CA PRO A 340 -13.51 -19.72 -0.44
C PRO A 340 -12.77 -19.72 -1.79
N MET A 341 -12.53 -20.87 -2.40
CA MET A 341 -11.92 -21.00 -3.72
C MET A 341 -12.93 -20.82 -4.86
N ASP A 342 -14.21 -20.92 -4.59
CA ASP A 342 -15.24 -20.70 -5.61
C ASP A 342 -15.27 -19.20 -5.98
N VAL A 343 -15.03 -18.92 -7.25
CA VAL A 343 -14.91 -17.56 -7.79
C VAL A 343 -16.20 -16.72 -7.65
N ARG A 344 -17.33 -17.37 -7.43
CA ARG A 344 -18.63 -16.71 -7.24
C ARG A 344 -18.74 -15.90 -5.94
N TYR A 345 -17.80 -16.05 -4.99
CA TYR A 345 -17.85 -15.41 -3.69
C TYR A 345 -16.81 -14.29 -3.56
N ASN A 346 -17.25 -13.04 -3.28
CA ASN A 346 -16.36 -11.98 -2.83
C ASN A 346 -16.06 -12.17 -1.34
N GLN A 347 -14.84 -11.90 -0.91
CA GLN A 347 -14.39 -12.27 0.43
C GLN A 347 -13.57 -11.18 1.09
N ILE A 348 -13.72 -11.10 2.42
CA ILE A 348 -12.91 -10.27 3.31
C ILE A 348 -12.15 -11.20 4.25
N TYR A 349 -10.81 -11.17 4.16
CA TYR A 349 -9.89 -12.01 4.91
C TYR A 349 -9.24 -11.26 6.06
N TRP A 350 -8.85 -12.00 7.11
CA TRP A 350 -8.06 -11.54 8.23
C TRP A 350 -6.62 -12.03 8.10
N VAL A 351 -5.65 -11.11 7.99
CA VAL A 351 -4.25 -11.45 7.72
C VAL A 351 -3.41 -11.16 8.97
N ASN A 352 -2.66 -12.18 9.41
CA ASN A 352 -1.72 -12.04 10.51
C ASN A 352 -0.28 -12.03 9.96
N ARG A 353 0.56 -11.13 10.50
CA ARG A 353 1.99 -11.04 10.20
C ARG A 353 2.81 -10.92 11.47
N ASP A 354 4.11 -11.24 11.38
CA ASP A 354 5.08 -11.10 12.47
C ASP A 354 5.44 -9.63 12.72
N GLU A 355 5.45 -8.82 11.67
CA GLU A 355 5.60 -7.39 11.73
C GLU A 355 4.35 -6.66 11.26
N ARG A 356 4.27 -5.38 11.62
CA ARG A 356 3.21 -4.50 11.12
C ARG A 356 3.22 -4.48 9.58
N GLY A 357 2.07 -4.76 8.99
CA GLY A 357 1.90 -4.83 7.55
C GLY A 357 0.89 -3.82 7.02
N TYR A 358 0.26 -4.16 5.92
CA TYR A 358 -0.74 -3.34 5.23
C TYR A 358 -1.94 -4.18 4.83
N SER A 359 -3.09 -3.53 4.74
CA SER A 359 -4.33 -4.08 4.18
C SER A 359 -4.38 -3.84 2.68
N THR A 360 -5.20 -4.60 1.97
CA THR A 360 -5.41 -4.38 0.53
C THR A 360 -6.81 -4.76 0.11
N GLY A 361 -7.41 -3.94 -0.75
CA GLY A 361 -8.60 -4.27 -1.51
C GLY A 361 -8.27 -4.52 -2.99
N GLY A 362 -9.01 -5.41 -3.64
CA GLY A 362 -8.83 -5.71 -5.05
C GLY A 362 -9.59 -6.96 -5.47
N GLY A 363 -9.11 -7.65 -6.48
CA GLY A 363 -9.76 -8.88 -6.94
C GLY A 363 -9.39 -9.26 -8.37
N LEU A 364 -10.04 -10.31 -8.86
CA LEU A 364 -9.96 -10.76 -10.24
C LEU A 364 -10.78 -9.83 -11.12
N THR A 365 -10.12 -9.20 -12.07
CA THR A 365 -10.77 -8.35 -13.09
C THR A 365 -10.55 -8.95 -14.47
N ASP A 366 -11.59 -9.01 -15.29
CA ASP A 366 -11.48 -9.38 -16.69
C ASP A 366 -10.74 -8.26 -17.46
N PRO A 367 -9.51 -8.49 -17.93
CA PRO A 367 -8.75 -7.46 -18.63
C PRO A 367 -9.33 -7.11 -19.99
N ARG A 368 -10.26 -7.91 -20.54
CA ARG A 368 -10.93 -7.65 -21.82
C ARG A 368 -11.98 -6.54 -21.69
N THR A 369 -12.57 -6.35 -20.48
CA THR A 369 -13.77 -5.52 -20.30
C THR A 369 -13.70 -4.56 -19.10
N GLY A 370 -12.87 -4.85 -18.09
CA GLY A 370 -12.87 -4.15 -16.81
C GLY A 370 -13.87 -4.68 -15.78
N GLU A 371 -14.62 -5.75 -16.09
CA GLU A 371 -15.55 -6.37 -15.13
C GLU A 371 -14.80 -6.99 -13.95
N ILE A 372 -15.18 -6.65 -12.73
CA ILE A 372 -14.68 -7.29 -11.51
C ILE A 372 -15.45 -8.59 -11.30
N ILE A 373 -14.77 -9.73 -11.38
CA ILE A 373 -15.35 -11.08 -11.31
C ILE A 373 -15.48 -11.55 -9.87
N ALA A 374 -14.44 -11.31 -9.07
CA ALA A 374 -14.41 -11.68 -7.67
C ALA A 374 -13.54 -10.69 -6.89
N ALA A 375 -14.10 -10.11 -5.85
CA ALA A 375 -13.39 -9.21 -4.96
C ALA A 375 -12.67 -9.98 -3.84
N ARG A 376 -11.48 -9.48 -3.46
CA ARG A 376 -10.66 -10.01 -2.36
C ARG A 376 -10.16 -8.84 -1.54
N VAL A 377 -10.63 -8.73 -0.30
CA VAL A 377 -10.21 -7.73 0.68
C VAL A 377 -9.38 -8.44 1.73
N ARG A 378 -8.25 -7.88 2.10
CA ARG A 378 -7.37 -8.38 3.15
C ARG A 378 -7.22 -7.31 4.21
N LEU A 379 -7.69 -7.56 5.40
CA LEU A 379 -7.54 -6.71 6.57
C LEU A 379 -6.39 -7.24 7.43
N GLU A 380 -5.47 -6.36 7.77
CA GLU A 380 -4.27 -6.71 8.52
C GLU A 380 -4.54 -6.54 10.02
N SER A 381 -4.31 -7.59 10.81
CA SER A 381 -4.70 -7.69 12.23
C SER A 381 -3.97 -6.71 13.17
N ASP A 382 -2.79 -6.21 12.78
CA ASP A 382 -2.02 -5.28 13.62
C ASP A 382 -2.55 -3.84 13.58
N ARG A 383 -3.49 -3.52 12.69
CA ARG A 383 -4.10 -2.18 12.60
C ARG A 383 -4.84 -1.80 13.88
N VAL A 384 -5.54 -2.73 14.48
CA VAL A 384 -6.20 -2.54 15.79
C VAL A 384 -5.17 -2.15 16.85
N ARG A 385 -4.04 -2.87 16.91
CA ARG A 385 -2.93 -2.58 17.84
C ARG A 385 -2.28 -1.23 17.56
N THR A 386 -2.16 -0.86 16.30
CA THR A 386 -1.61 0.46 15.92
C THR A 386 -2.50 1.60 16.41
N ALA A 387 -3.81 1.52 16.21
CA ALA A 387 -4.75 2.52 16.73
C ALA A 387 -4.70 2.61 18.26
N SER A 388 -4.57 1.48 18.95
CA SER A 388 -4.36 1.43 20.40
C SER A 388 -3.06 2.16 20.82
N LYS A 389 -1.96 1.97 20.08
CA LYS A 389 -0.69 2.68 20.35
C LYS A 389 -0.84 4.20 20.20
N TYR A 390 -1.65 4.69 19.23
CA TYR A 390 -1.98 6.11 19.13
C TYR A 390 -2.69 6.63 20.39
N TRP A 391 -3.72 5.93 20.85
CA TRP A 391 -4.40 6.28 22.09
C TRP A 391 -3.42 6.35 23.26
N GLN A 392 -2.64 5.29 23.46
CA GLN A 392 -1.66 5.19 24.55
C GLN A 392 -0.55 6.24 24.48
N SER A 393 -0.29 6.80 23.30
CA SER A 393 0.72 7.85 23.10
C SER A 393 0.18 9.24 23.35
N TYR A 394 -1.09 9.48 23.01
CA TYR A 394 -1.70 10.80 22.97
C TYR A 394 -2.56 11.11 24.20
N MET A 395 -3.22 10.11 24.76
CA MET A 395 -4.07 10.32 25.92
C MET A 395 -3.25 10.23 27.21
N PRO A 396 -3.41 11.20 28.11
CA PRO A 396 -2.73 11.15 29.39
C PRO A 396 -3.17 9.91 30.16
N PRO A 397 -2.30 9.43 31.04
CA PRO A 397 -2.57 8.22 31.79
C PRO A 397 -3.78 8.40 32.68
N PHE A 398 -4.39 7.27 32.97
CA PHE A 398 -5.44 7.15 33.94
C PHE A 398 -5.02 7.71 35.29
N THR A 399 -5.46 8.92 35.65
CA THR A 399 -5.55 9.33 37.02
C THR A 399 -6.76 8.60 37.60
N GLY A 400 -6.50 7.40 38.17
CA GLY A 400 -7.33 6.71 39.11
C GLY A 400 -8.84 6.71 38.86
N GLY A 401 -9.30 5.81 38.02
CA GLY A 401 -10.63 5.25 38.11
C GLY A 401 -10.47 3.76 38.33
N ALA A 402 -10.95 3.27 39.45
CA ALA A 402 -10.91 1.86 39.82
C ALA A 402 -11.71 0.94 38.90
N ASP A 403 -12.27 1.50 37.80
CA ASP A 403 -13.22 0.82 36.94
C ASP A 403 -12.62 0.29 35.63
N ARG A 404 -11.28 0.27 35.48
CA ARG A 404 -10.62 -0.29 34.30
C ARG A 404 -9.60 -1.40 34.61
N ALA A 405 -9.75 -2.02 35.75
CA ALA A 405 -8.95 -3.19 36.13
C ALA A 405 -9.48 -4.50 35.56
N ASP A 406 -10.44 -4.44 34.64
CA ASP A 406 -11.01 -5.66 34.06
C ASP A 406 -10.75 -5.75 32.55
N ASP A 407 -9.45 -5.81 32.18
CA ASP A 407 -8.99 -6.47 30.96
C ASP A 407 -8.84 -8.00 31.21
N SER A 408 -9.52 -8.57 32.21
CA SER A 408 -9.69 -9.99 32.28
C SER A 408 -10.55 -10.41 31.08
N HIS A 409 -9.98 -11.24 30.24
CA HIS A 409 -10.70 -12.06 29.30
C HIS A 409 -11.76 -12.84 30.07
N ASP A 410 -12.92 -12.28 30.27
CA ASP A 410 -14.06 -13.01 30.75
C ASP A 410 -15.20 -12.97 29.75
N ASP A 411 -15.60 -14.14 29.56
CA ASP A 411 -16.56 -14.77 28.76
C ASP A 411 -17.91 -14.06 28.66
N GLY A 412 -18.22 -13.58 27.45
CA GLY A 412 -19.53 -13.79 26.88
C GLY A 412 -20.71 -13.04 27.48
N PHE A 413 -20.61 -11.77 27.93
CA PHE A 413 -21.78 -10.93 28.01
C PHE A 413 -21.59 -9.65 27.19
N PHE A 414 -21.96 -9.72 25.90
CA PHE A 414 -21.98 -8.58 25.02
C PHE A 414 -23.11 -7.61 25.43
N ALA A 415 -22.76 -6.61 26.24
CA ALA A 415 -23.52 -5.39 26.22
C ALA A 415 -23.37 -4.79 24.81
N PRO A 416 -24.43 -4.25 24.18
CA PRO A 416 -24.28 -3.56 22.91
C PRO A 416 -23.22 -2.49 23.11
N LEU A 417 -22.13 -2.55 22.30
CA LEU A 417 -21.06 -1.56 22.32
C LEU A 417 -21.70 -0.19 22.13
N PRO A 418 -21.37 0.81 22.97
CA PRO A 418 -21.79 2.16 22.70
C PRO A 418 -21.30 2.57 21.31
N PRO A 419 -22.05 3.39 20.55
CA PRO A 419 -21.66 3.78 19.22
C PRO A 419 -20.27 4.42 19.27
N TYR A 420 -19.26 3.75 18.69
CA TYR A 420 -17.86 4.20 18.60
C TYR A 420 -17.67 5.42 17.67
N SER A 421 -18.76 6.04 17.28
CA SER A 421 -18.77 7.28 16.49
C SER A 421 -18.11 8.48 17.21
N THR A 422 -17.96 8.44 18.54
CA THR A 422 -17.24 9.44 19.33
C THR A 422 -16.34 8.71 20.32
N PRO A 423 -15.14 8.25 19.88
CA PRO A 423 -14.31 7.39 20.72
C PRO A 423 -13.82 8.14 21.97
N ASP A 424 -14.18 7.64 23.11
CA ASP A 424 -13.73 8.08 24.44
C ASP A 424 -12.86 7.02 25.13
N THR A 425 -12.65 5.87 24.50
CA THR A 425 -11.80 4.77 24.94
C THR A 425 -10.84 4.30 23.84
N GLU A 426 -9.75 3.63 24.26
CA GLU A 426 -8.78 2.99 23.38
C GLU A 426 -9.46 2.03 22.37
N GLN A 427 -10.37 1.18 22.88
CA GLN A 427 -11.09 0.20 22.08
C GLN A 427 -11.99 0.87 21.02
N GLN A 428 -12.73 1.89 21.41
CA GLN A 428 -13.61 2.60 20.47
C GLN A 428 -12.83 3.30 19.36
N LEU A 429 -11.65 3.89 19.67
CA LEU A 429 -10.78 4.46 18.66
C LEU A 429 -10.29 3.40 17.66
N ALA A 430 -9.89 2.24 18.17
CA ALA A 430 -9.44 1.13 17.35
C ALA A 430 -10.55 0.59 16.45
N LEU A 431 -11.78 0.44 16.98
CA LEU A 431 -12.93 -0.03 16.21
C LEU A 431 -13.37 0.96 15.13
N LEU A 432 -13.38 2.26 15.44
CA LEU A 432 -13.67 3.29 14.43
C LEU A 432 -12.64 3.27 13.29
N ARG A 433 -11.35 3.13 13.66
CA ARG A 433 -10.27 3.00 12.65
C ARG A 433 -10.44 1.75 11.78
N GLU A 434 -10.89 0.64 12.37
CA GLU A 434 -11.11 -0.61 11.64
C GLU A 434 -12.32 -0.53 10.71
N ALA A 435 -13.40 0.12 11.13
CA ALA A 435 -14.53 0.40 10.25
C ALA A 435 -14.13 1.26 9.04
N LEU A 436 -13.33 2.30 9.27
CA LEU A 436 -12.79 3.14 8.20
C LEU A 436 -11.87 2.36 7.26
N LEU A 437 -11.00 1.49 7.81
CA LEU A 437 -10.13 0.63 7.02
C LEU A 437 -10.93 -0.34 6.15
N ALA A 438 -11.95 -0.97 6.73
CA ALA A 438 -12.84 -1.86 5.97
C ALA A 438 -13.54 -1.12 4.82
N ALA A 439 -14.04 0.08 5.07
CA ALA A 439 -14.63 0.93 4.02
C ALA A 439 -13.61 1.24 2.92
N HIS A 440 -12.38 1.60 3.28
CA HIS A 440 -11.27 1.88 2.36
C HIS A 440 -10.95 0.67 1.46
N GLU A 441 -10.68 -0.49 2.04
CA GLU A 441 -10.29 -1.68 1.30
C GLU A 441 -11.44 -2.24 0.42
N VAL A 442 -12.67 -2.11 0.91
CA VAL A 442 -13.85 -2.42 0.11
C VAL A 442 -13.95 -1.47 -1.08
N GLY A 443 -13.67 -0.18 -0.91
CA GLY A 443 -13.61 0.79 -2.01
C GLY A 443 -12.66 0.38 -3.13
N HIS A 444 -11.47 -0.11 -2.80
CA HIS A 444 -10.55 -0.68 -3.80
C HIS A 444 -11.15 -1.88 -4.54
N SER A 445 -11.84 -2.75 -3.82
CA SER A 445 -12.48 -3.93 -4.41
C SER A 445 -13.73 -3.60 -5.24
N LEU A 446 -14.27 -2.38 -5.10
CA LEU A 446 -15.30 -1.80 -5.98
C LEU A 446 -14.73 -1.12 -7.24
N GLY A 447 -13.40 -1.06 -7.35
CA GLY A 447 -12.69 -0.47 -8.50
C GLY A 447 -12.17 0.95 -8.27
N PHE A 448 -12.20 1.48 -7.06
CA PHE A 448 -11.77 2.86 -6.77
C PHE A 448 -10.29 2.95 -6.42
N GLY A 449 -9.64 4.00 -6.91
CA GLY A 449 -8.30 4.41 -6.54
C GLY A 449 -8.30 5.35 -5.35
N HIS A 450 -7.12 5.66 -4.83
CA HIS A 450 -6.98 6.64 -3.76
C HIS A 450 -7.37 8.06 -4.21
N ASN A 451 -7.93 8.84 -3.30
CA ASN A 451 -8.10 10.28 -3.46
C ASN A 451 -7.29 11.03 -2.39
N TRP A 452 -6.06 11.40 -2.76
CA TRP A 452 -5.15 12.16 -1.90
C TRP A 452 -5.47 13.67 -1.84
N ASN A 453 -6.65 14.08 -2.31
CA ASN A 453 -7.17 15.44 -2.21
C ASN A 453 -8.34 15.55 -1.22
N SER A 454 -8.64 14.50 -0.48
CA SER A 454 -9.82 14.40 0.39
C SER A 454 -9.83 15.49 1.49
N SER A 455 -8.68 15.80 2.07
CA SER A 455 -8.49 16.84 3.09
C SER A 455 -8.93 18.23 2.63
N MET A 456 -8.88 18.50 1.31
CA MET A 456 -9.31 19.78 0.73
C MET A 456 -10.81 20.08 0.96
N ASN A 457 -11.63 19.07 1.24
CA ASN A 457 -13.06 19.16 1.48
C ASN A 457 -13.48 18.42 2.76
N ASP A 458 -12.71 18.56 3.83
CA ASP A 458 -12.97 17.97 5.15
C ASP A 458 -13.26 16.46 5.11
N ARG A 459 -12.28 15.68 4.71
CA ARG A 459 -12.38 14.21 4.65
C ARG A 459 -13.46 13.75 3.65
N ALA A 460 -13.38 14.26 2.43
CA ALA A 460 -14.36 13.98 1.39
C ALA A 460 -14.35 12.53 0.89
N SER A 461 -13.37 11.70 1.27
CA SER A 461 -13.23 10.33 0.79
C SER A 461 -12.63 9.41 1.85
N VAL A 462 -13.16 8.18 1.94
CA VAL A 462 -12.53 7.09 2.70
C VAL A 462 -11.32 6.52 1.95
N MET A 463 -11.14 6.85 0.66
CA MET A 463 -10.02 6.39 -0.17
C MET A 463 -8.75 7.22 0.06
N GLU A 464 -8.47 7.55 1.30
CA GLU A 464 -7.33 8.31 1.80
C GLU A 464 -6.70 7.59 2.99
N TYR A 465 -5.51 8.05 3.43
CA TYR A 465 -4.82 7.54 4.61
C TYR A 465 -4.78 8.62 5.72
N PRO A 466 -5.88 8.88 6.43
CA PRO A 466 -5.91 9.95 7.41
C PRO A 466 -5.12 9.60 8.66
N SER A 467 -4.27 10.53 9.09
CA SER A 467 -3.81 10.56 10.48
C SER A 467 -5.00 10.77 11.43
N PRO A 468 -4.95 10.27 12.68
CA PRO A 468 -6.00 10.62 13.63
C PRO A 468 -6.02 12.15 13.84
N ARG A 469 -7.19 12.76 13.60
CA ARG A 469 -7.40 14.19 13.88
C ARG A 469 -7.36 14.43 15.37
N ILE A 470 -6.48 15.31 15.80
CA ILE A 470 -6.37 15.75 17.17
C ILE A 470 -6.96 17.16 17.28
N LYS A 471 -7.81 17.37 18.28
CA LYS A 471 -8.25 18.72 18.67
C LYS A 471 -7.64 19.09 20.01
N LEU A 472 -7.37 20.38 20.21
CA LEU A 472 -7.04 20.92 21.52
C LEU A 472 -8.28 21.60 22.09
N VAL A 473 -8.90 20.96 23.08
CA VAL A 473 -10.06 21.49 23.78
C VAL A 473 -9.64 21.88 25.21
N ASN A 474 -9.72 23.16 25.56
CA ASN A 474 -9.24 23.68 26.85
C ASN A 474 -7.79 23.25 27.18
N GLY A 475 -6.92 23.22 26.16
CA GLY A 475 -5.51 22.82 26.30
C GLY A 475 -5.25 21.33 26.47
N LYS A 476 -6.27 20.49 26.32
CA LYS A 476 -6.18 19.02 26.40
C LYS A 476 -6.39 18.39 25.03
N ILE A 477 -5.78 17.24 24.84
CA ILE A 477 -5.98 16.41 23.65
C ILE A 477 -7.40 15.83 23.64
N ASP A 478 -8.07 15.94 22.49
CA ASP A 478 -9.38 15.38 22.22
C ASP A 478 -9.32 14.55 20.93
N LEU A 479 -9.69 13.27 20.99
CA LEU A 479 -9.73 12.29 19.91
C LEU A 479 -11.16 11.90 19.52
N THR A 480 -12.20 12.56 20.02
CA THR A 480 -13.60 12.22 19.74
C THR A 480 -13.98 12.36 18.26
N ASP A 481 -13.17 13.08 17.48
CA ASP A 481 -13.29 13.25 16.03
C ASP A 481 -12.05 12.73 15.29
N ALA A 482 -11.38 11.71 15.83
CA ALA A 482 -10.11 11.22 15.27
C ALA A 482 -10.23 10.73 13.83
N TYR A 483 -11.31 10.04 13.50
CA TYR A 483 -11.50 9.43 12.19
C TYR A 483 -12.89 9.71 11.60
N GLN A 484 -12.99 9.55 10.30
CA GLN A 484 -14.24 9.62 9.52
C GLN A 484 -15.19 8.47 9.95
N LYS A 485 -16.51 8.75 9.88
CA LYS A 485 -17.57 7.88 10.45
C LYS A 485 -18.54 7.34 9.39
N GLU A 486 -18.35 7.76 8.15
CA GLU A 486 -19.16 7.38 6.97
C GLU A 486 -18.35 7.69 5.71
N ILE A 487 -18.84 7.25 4.53
CA ILE A 487 -18.21 7.63 3.26
C ILE A 487 -18.38 9.12 2.98
N GLY A 488 -17.41 9.66 2.24
CA GLY A 488 -17.38 11.08 1.91
C GLY A 488 -18.13 11.46 0.63
N ALA A 489 -18.25 12.76 0.40
CA ALA A 489 -18.91 13.30 -0.79
C ALA A 489 -18.23 12.87 -2.10
N TYR A 490 -16.91 12.74 -2.11
CA TYR A 490 -16.16 12.29 -3.29
C TYR A 490 -16.40 10.80 -3.59
N ASP A 491 -16.51 9.96 -2.55
CA ASP A 491 -16.84 8.54 -2.70
C ASP A 491 -18.20 8.36 -3.39
N ILE A 492 -19.17 9.18 -3.00
CA ILE A 492 -20.49 9.21 -3.65
C ILE A 492 -20.37 9.53 -5.14
N MET A 493 -19.51 10.49 -5.52
CA MET A 493 -19.28 10.81 -6.94
C MET A 493 -18.62 9.68 -7.70
N MET A 494 -17.64 8.98 -7.09
CA MET A 494 -17.03 7.80 -7.71
C MET A 494 -18.05 6.69 -7.98
N VAL A 495 -18.92 6.39 -7.00
CA VAL A 495 -19.97 5.38 -7.17
C VAL A 495 -20.99 5.82 -8.21
N ARG A 496 -21.42 7.08 -8.20
CA ARG A 496 -22.32 7.63 -9.25
C ARG A 496 -21.69 7.49 -10.63
N TYR A 497 -20.41 7.85 -10.80
CA TYR A 497 -19.72 7.72 -12.07
C TYR A 497 -19.62 6.27 -12.53
N ALA A 498 -19.26 5.37 -11.62
CA ALA A 498 -19.03 3.96 -11.96
C ALA A 498 -20.33 3.19 -12.19
N TYR A 499 -21.39 3.45 -11.42
CA TYR A 499 -22.52 2.52 -11.32
C TYR A 499 -23.88 3.10 -11.75
N THR A 500 -24.07 4.42 -11.90
CA THR A 500 -25.35 4.94 -12.42
C THR A 500 -25.63 4.38 -13.81
N GLU A 501 -26.81 3.83 -14.01
CA GLU A 501 -27.28 3.39 -15.33
C GLU A 501 -27.77 4.57 -16.17
N PHE A 502 -27.39 4.56 -17.43
CA PHE A 502 -27.82 5.52 -18.43
C PHE A 502 -28.31 4.80 -19.68
N PRO A 503 -29.28 5.36 -20.43
CA PRO A 503 -29.51 4.97 -21.80
C PRO A 503 -28.19 5.12 -22.60
N PRO A 504 -27.89 4.19 -23.54
CA PRO A 504 -26.61 4.20 -24.26
C PRO A 504 -26.27 5.51 -24.95
N ASP A 505 -27.26 6.20 -25.51
CA ASP A 505 -27.15 7.50 -26.17
C ASP A 505 -26.99 8.67 -25.21
N LYS A 506 -27.24 8.49 -23.91
CA LYS A 506 -27.13 9.49 -22.85
C LYS A 506 -25.97 9.26 -21.88
N GLU A 507 -25.25 8.15 -21.97
CA GLU A 507 -24.21 7.81 -21.00
C GLU A 507 -23.11 8.87 -20.91
N LYS A 508 -22.58 9.32 -22.04
CA LYS A 508 -21.53 10.35 -22.08
C LYS A 508 -21.97 11.66 -21.43
N GLU A 509 -23.19 12.15 -21.79
CA GLU A 509 -23.75 13.37 -21.21
C GLU A 509 -23.98 13.24 -19.69
N GLY A 510 -24.48 12.08 -19.24
CA GLY A 510 -24.70 11.77 -17.84
C GLY A 510 -23.41 11.70 -17.03
N LEU A 511 -22.36 11.08 -17.55
CA LEU A 511 -21.05 11.02 -16.92
C LEU A 511 -20.41 12.42 -16.81
N ASP A 512 -20.48 13.24 -17.88
CA ASP A 512 -20.03 14.63 -17.85
C ASP A 512 -20.82 15.48 -16.85
N ALA A 513 -22.11 15.21 -16.66
CA ALA A 513 -22.93 15.90 -15.66
C ALA A 513 -22.48 15.58 -14.23
N ILE A 514 -22.11 14.31 -13.95
CA ILE A 514 -21.55 13.90 -12.65
C ILE A 514 -20.24 14.63 -12.37
N ILE A 515 -19.32 14.71 -13.34
CA ILE A 515 -18.07 15.46 -13.20
C ILE A 515 -18.33 16.95 -12.93
N ARG A 516 -19.28 17.57 -13.65
CA ARG A 516 -19.66 18.96 -13.40
C ARG A 516 -20.24 19.18 -11.99
N ASP A 517 -21.06 18.23 -11.51
CA ASP A 517 -21.63 18.27 -10.17
C ASP A 517 -20.50 18.15 -9.09
N MET A 518 -19.57 17.21 -9.28
CA MET A 518 -18.38 17.06 -8.45
C MET A 518 -17.60 18.38 -8.35
N ARG A 519 -17.32 19.02 -9.48
CA ARG A 519 -16.60 20.31 -9.54
C ARG A 519 -17.35 21.44 -8.85
N LYS A 520 -18.68 21.51 -8.99
CA LYS A 520 -19.50 22.52 -8.31
C LYS A 520 -19.43 22.42 -6.78
N GLN A 521 -19.23 21.20 -6.26
CA GLN A 521 -19.04 20.96 -4.83
C GLN A 521 -17.59 21.22 -4.36
N GLY A 522 -16.71 21.67 -5.26
CA GLY A 522 -15.30 21.89 -4.95
C GLY A 522 -14.47 20.61 -4.81
N LEU A 523 -15.07 19.44 -5.10
CA LEU A 523 -14.38 18.18 -5.04
C LEU A 523 -13.42 18.05 -6.21
N ILE A 524 -12.17 17.67 -5.94
CA ILE A 524 -11.11 17.61 -6.94
C ILE A 524 -10.41 16.26 -6.95
N PHE A 525 -9.82 15.96 -8.10
CA PHE A 525 -8.85 14.89 -8.28
C PHE A 525 -7.70 15.46 -9.10
N THR A 526 -6.46 15.35 -8.62
CA THR A 526 -5.30 16.04 -9.18
C THR A 526 -4.14 15.06 -9.44
N PRO A 527 -3.17 15.43 -10.32
CA PRO A 527 -1.94 14.66 -10.44
C PRO A 527 -1.12 14.67 -9.14
N SER A 528 -0.28 13.66 -8.96
CA SER A 528 0.59 13.51 -7.78
C SER A 528 1.62 14.63 -7.60
N THR A 529 1.84 15.42 -8.63
CA THR A 529 2.72 16.61 -8.62
C THR A 529 2.05 17.86 -8.06
N ASP A 530 0.73 17.84 -7.87
CA ASP A 530 -0.01 18.94 -7.25
C ASP A 530 0.29 18.99 -5.74
N PRO A 531 0.55 20.17 -5.15
CA PRO A 531 0.79 20.29 -3.71
C PRO A 531 -0.41 19.91 -2.82
N ARG A 532 -1.63 19.89 -3.35
CA ARG A 532 -2.84 19.44 -2.65
C ARG A 532 -3.02 17.92 -2.65
N TRP A 533 -2.19 17.19 -3.40
CA TRP A 533 -2.15 15.73 -3.43
C TRP A 533 -1.27 15.21 -2.31
N ASN A 534 -1.83 14.91 -1.14
CA ASN A 534 -1.09 14.48 0.04
C ASN A 534 -1.68 13.20 0.63
N ARG A 535 -0.76 12.36 1.15
CA ARG A 535 -1.11 11.28 2.06
C ARG A 535 -1.02 11.83 3.48
N TYR A 536 -1.79 11.37 4.40
CA TYR A 536 -1.65 11.64 5.84
C TYR A 536 -1.85 13.10 6.28
N ASP A 537 -2.32 13.97 5.41
CA ASP A 537 -2.67 15.34 5.79
C ASP A 537 -4.09 15.44 6.38
N ASP A 538 -4.40 16.58 6.92
CA ASP A 538 -5.73 16.96 7.39
C ASP A 538 -5.92 18.47 7.19
N LEU A 539 -7.15 18.94 7.14
CA LEU A 539 -7.54 20.30 6.84
C LEU A 539 -7.19 20.77 5.41
N SER A 540 -7.97 21.71 4.91
CA SER A 540 -7.79 22.26 3.55
C SER A 540 -6.67 23.28 3.45
N ASP A 541 -6.23 23.87 4.58
CA ASP A 541 -5.12 24.81 4.64
C ASP A 541 -3.88 24.15 5.28
N PRO A 542 -2.82 23.90 4.49
CA PRO A 542 -1.60 23.26 4.98
C PRO A 542 -0.86 24.09 6.05
N ALA A 543 -0.95 25.45 6.00
CA ALA A 543 -0.35 26.29 7.02
C ALA A 543 -1.09 26.17 8.36
N GLU A 544 -2.40 26.10 8.31
CA GLU A 544 -3.21 25.89 9.52
C GLU A 544 -2.99 24.48 10.10
N TYR A 545 -2.93 23.44 9.23
CA TYR A 545 -2.61 22.08 9.66
C TYR A 545 -1.25 22.01 10.36
N LEU A 546 -0.21 22.62 9.77
CA LEU A 546 1.12 22.67 10.38
C LEU A 546 1.12 23.45 11.70
N ARG A 547 0.43 24.60 11.78
CA ARG A 547 0.31 25.41 13.00
C ARG A 547 -0.35 24.61 14.14
N GLN A 548 -1.45 23.95 13.85
CA GLN A 548 -2.15 23.10 14.81
C GLN A 548 -1.28 21.95 15.31
N THR A 549 -0.60 21.24 14.40
CA THR A 549 0.25 20.09 14.79
C THR A 549 1.49 20.53 15.59
N ILE A 550 2.04 21.71 15.35
CA ILE A 550 3.09 22.29 16.20
C ILE A 550 2.56 22.53 17.64
N ALA A 551 1.38 23.12 17.75
CA ALA A 551 0.74 23.35 19.05
C ALA A 551 0.38 22.03 19.78
N GLN A 552 -0.21 21.09 19.07
CA GLN A 552 -0.55 19.75 19.58
C GLN A 552 0.70 19.01 20.07
N ARG A 553 1.78 19.02 19.27
CA ARG A 553 3.06 18.39 19.63
C ARG A 553 3.61 18.93 20.96
N LYS A 554 3.51 20.22 21.19
CA LYS A 554 3.94 20.86 22.45
C LYS A 554 3.17 20.30 23.64
N VAL A 555 1.86 20.14 23.53
CA VAL A 555 1.00 19.57 24.58
C VAL A 555 1.32 18.08 24.78
N LEU A 556 1.46 17.33 23.69
CA LEU A 556 1.80 15.90 23.71
C LEU A 556 3.14 15.65 24.43
N LEU A 557 4.20 16.39 24.07
CA LEU A 557 5.50 16.26 24.71
C LEU A 557 5.45 16.67 26.19
N ALA A 558 4.69 17.71 26.54
CA ALA A 558 4.55 18.12 27.95
C ALA A 558 3.86 17.04 28.81
N GLY A 559 2.92 16.29 28.23
CA GLY A 559 2.19 15.20 28.89
C GLY A 559 2.90 13.83 28.84
N TYR A 560 3.90 13.65 27.98
CA TYR A 560 4.56 12.36 27.79
C TYR A 560 5.51 11.99 28.93
N GLY A 561 5.71 10.70 29.14
CA GLY A 561 6.64 10.15 30.13
C GLY A 561 6.05 8.93 30.88
N PRO A 562 6.56 8.56 32.07
CA PRO A 562 6.13 7.35 32.77
C PRO A 562 4.63 7.25 33.00
N GLY A 563 3.98 8.41 33.05
CA GLY A 563 2.58 8.45 33.25
C GLY A 563 1.70 7.92 32.12
N VAL A 564 2.20 7.70 30.89
CA VAL A 564 1.45 7.03 29.78
C VAL A 564 1.53 5.50 29.86
N LEU A 565 2.27 4.96 30.85
CA LEU A 565 2.39 3.52 31.05
C LEU A 565 1.27 2.99 31.93
N LYS A 566 0.77 1.81 31.63
CA LYS A 566 -0.14 1.05 32.51
C LYS A 566 0.64 0.54 33.74
N PRO A 567 0.00 0.32 34.89
CA PRO A 567 0.64 -0.33 36.04
C PRO A 567 1.28 -1.68 35.64
N GLY A 568 2.56 -1.87 36.00
CA GLY A 568 3.33 -3.07 35.64
C GLY A 568 3.96 -3.05 34.24
N GLU A 569 3.67 -2.06 33.40
CA GLU A 569 4.26 -1.93 32.08
C GLU A 569 5.72 -1.46 32.14
N PRO A 570 6.67 -2.08 31.39
CA PRO A 570 8.08 -1.71 31.41
C PRO A 570 8.32 -0.29 30.89
N TYR A 571 9.21 0.46 31.54
CA TYR A 571 9.64 1.79 31.08
C TYR A 571 10.24 1.78 29.66
N GLY A 572 10.82 0.67 29.23
CA GLY A 572 11.35 0.52 27.86
C GLY A 572 10.32 0.74 26.76
N ASN A 573 9.02 0.55 27.07
CA ASN A 573 7.93 0.78 26.12
C ASN A 573 7.72 2.27 25.79
N LEU A 574 8.30 3.20 26.56
CA LEU A 574 8.29 4.63 26.22
C LEU A 574 9.17 4.94 25.01
N ARG A 575 10.19 4.14 24.72
CA ARG A 575 11.24 4.48 23.76
C ARG A 575 10.88 4.23 22.30
N GLY A 576 9.99 3.30 22.02
CA GLY A 576 9.66 2.86 20.66
C GLY A 576 8.65 3.76 19.95
N ILE A 577 7.70 3.13 19.29
CA ILE A 577 6.65 3.76 18.46
C ILE A 577 5.93 4.91 19.19
N ARG A 578 5.68 4.81 20.49
CA ARG A 578 4.98 5.86 21.26
C ARG A 578 5.76 7.17 21.29
N LEU A 579 7.09 7.13 21.44
CA LEU A 579 7.90 8.36 21.47
C LEU A 579 7.90 9.05 20.11
N TRP A 580 8.08 8.31 19.01
CA TRP A 580 8.10 8.95 17.71
C TRP A 580 6.72 9.48 17.29
N MET A 581 5.63 8.84 17.68
CA MET A 581 4.28 9.37 17.46
C MET A 581 4.09 10.75 18.08
N VAL A 582 4.66 10.96 19.27
CA VAL A 582 4.61 12.25 19.99
C VAL A 582 5.67 13.21 19.45
N TYR A 583 6.93 12.78 19.36
CA TYR A 583 8.05 13.65 18.96
C TYR A 583 7.98 14.06 17.49
N LEU A 584 7.58 13.17 16.59
CA LEU A 584 7.40 13.43 15.16
C LEU A 584 5.93 13.68 14.81
N HIS A 585 5.07 14.06 15.77
CA HIS A 585 3.64 14.28 15.50
C HIS A 585 3.38 15.21 14.30
N HIS A 586 4.19 16.23 14.12
CA HIS A 586 4.10 17.21 13.02
C HIS A 586 4.71 16.76 11.69
N ARG A 587 5.26 15.54 11.59
CA ARG A 587 6.00 15.10 10.40
C ARG A 587 5.18 15.11 9.11
N TRP A 588 3.90 14.70 9.20
CA TRP A 588 3.01 14.65 8.04
C TRP A 588 2.55 16.05 7.62
N ALA A 589 2.37 16.94 8.58
CA ALA A 589 2.08 18.34 8.30
C ALA A 589 3.30 19.06 7.67
N ILE A 590 4.53 18.71 8.05
CA ILE A 590 5.76 19.16 7.38
C ILE A 590 5.77 18.63 5.94
N ASP A 591 5.56 17.32 5.73
CA ASP A 591 5.60 16.68 4.41
C ASP A 591 4.58 17.30 3.44
N SER A 592 3.33 17.47 3.90
CA SER A 592 2.28 18.09 3.09
C SER A 592 2.56 19.58 2.82
N SER A 593 2.98 20.34 3.83
CA SER A 593 3.17 21.80 3.70
C SER A 593 4.36 22.15 2.83
N VAL A 594 5.48 21.43 2.91
CA VAL A 594 6.69 21.73 2.14
C VAL A 594 6.49 21.64 0.62
N ARG A 595 5.48 20.88 0.17
CA ARG A 595 5.10 20.76 -1.24
C ARG A 595 4.58 22.06 -1.86
N TYR A 596 4.07 22.96 -1.02
CA TYR A 596 3.60 24.29 -1.48
C TYR A 596 4.74 25.27 -1.78
N ILE A 597 5.95 25.03 -1.24
CA ILE A 597 7.13 25.86 -1.55
C ILE A 597 7.61 25.54 -2.97
N GLY A 598 7.66 26.56 -3.83
CA GLY A 598 7.89 26.37 -5.27
C GLY A 598 6.81 25.49 -5.91
N GLY A 599 5.61 25.42 -5.30
CA GLY A 599 4.49 24.60 -5.72
C GLY A 599 3.67 25.26 -6.84
N MET A 600 2.97 24.42 -7.60
CA MET A 600 2.03 24.84 -8.64
C MET A 600 0.81 23.93 -8.58
N TYR A 601 -0.38 24.50 -8.41
CA TYR A 601 -1.63 23.76 -8.55
C TYR A 601 -1.79 23.25 -9.97
N GLN A 602 -2.24 22.02 -10.10
CA GLN A 602 -2.44 21.35 -11.38
C GLN A 602 -3.80 20.66 -11.37
N ASN A 603 -4.64 20.97 -12.34
CA ASN A 603 -5.97 20.40 -12.43
C ASN A 603 -6.06 19.50 -13.67
N PHE A 604 -6.63 18.30 -13.51
CA PHE A 604 -7.11 17.56 -14.67
C PHE A 604 -8.33 18.27 -15.25
N VAL A 605 -8.16 18.98 -16.34
CA VAL A 605 -9.22 19.74 -17.01
C VAL A 605 -9.31 19.36 -18.48
N VAL A 606 -10.48 19.51 -19.05
CA VAL A 606 -10.73 19.35 -20.48
C VAL A 606 -11.14 20.69 -21.09
N LYS A 607 -10.94 20.86 -22.40
CA LYS A 607 -11.32 22.09 -23.09
C LYS A 607 -12.83 22.40 -22.89
N GLY A 608 -13.12 23.61 -22.43
CA GLY A 608 -14.48 24.09 -22.11
C GLY A 608 -14.77 24.17 -20.61
N GLU A 609 -13.89 23.65 -19.74
CA GLU A 609 -13.96 23.91 -18.30
C GLU A 609 -13.38 25.27 -17.93
N THR A 610 -13.86 25.84 -16.82
CA THR A 610 -13.45 27.18 -16.34
C THR A 610 -12.27 27.16 -15.39
N LEU A 611 -11.91 25.98 -14.83
CA LEU A 611 -10.76 25.85 -13.95
C LEU A 611 -9.45 26.07 -14.73
N PRO A 612 -8.48 26.83 -14.20
CA PRO A 612 -7.16 26.95 -14.82
C PRO A 612 -6.45 25.59 -14.80
N PRO A 613 -5.79 25.19 -15.91
CA PRO A 613 -4.98 23.96 -15.91
C PRO A 613 -3.86 23.99 -14.87
N THR A 614 -3.22 25.14 -14.68
CA THR A 614 -2.13 25.35 -13.72
C THR A 614 -2.20 26.73 -13.09
N GLU A 615 -1.78 26.83 -11.83
CA GLU A 615 -1.66 28.10 -11.10
C GLU A 615 -0.51 28.01 -10.09
N ILE A 616 0.40 29.00 -10.09
CA ILE A 616 1.49 29.06 -9.11
C ILE A 616 0.90 29.32 -7.72
N VAL A 617 1.35 28.59 -6.70
CA VAL A 617 0.92 28.81 -5.31
C VAL A 617 1.19 30.25 -4.91
N PRO A 618 0.22 30.99 -4.32
CA PRO A 618 0.40 32.38 -3.92
C PRO A 618 1.63 32.57 -3.05
N ALA A 619 2.45 33.60 -3.36
CA ALA A 619 3.70 33.89 -2.67
C ALA A 619 3.52 34.13 -1.16
N SER A 620 2.41 34.76 -0.77
CA SER A 620 2.05 34.95 0.65
C SER A 620 1.89 33.62 1.38
N LYS A 621 1.21 32.65 0.77
CA LYS A 621 1.03 31.29 1.33
C LYS A 621 2.37 30.55 1.43
N GLN A 622 3.21 30.67 0.42
CA GLN A 622 4.55 30.06 0.45
C GLN A 622 5.40 30.64 1.58
N ARG A 623 5.39 31.98 1.78
CA ARG A 623 6.12 32.63 2.87
C ARG A 623 5.58 32.27 4.26
N GLU A 624 4.26 32.20 4.42
CA GLU A 624 3.62 31.75 5.65
C GLU A 624 4.09 30.33 6.02
N ILE A 625 4.00 29.39 5.07
CA ILE A 625 4.42 27.99 5.25
C ILE A 625 5.93 27.92 5.55
N LEU A 626 6.76 28.65 4.81
CA LEU A 626 8.21 28.69 5.06
C LEU A 626 8.52 29.10 6.49
N GLY A 627 7.85 30.14 6.99
CA GLY A 627 8.00 30.59 8.38
C GLY A 627 7.69 29.50 9.40
N LEU A 628 6.57 28.79 9.22
CA LEU A 628 6.15 27.69 10.10
C LEU A 628 7.11 26.47 10.02
N LEU A 629 7.56 26.11 8.82
CA LEU A 629 8.55 25.04 8.64
C LEU A 629 9.85 25.35 9.40
N LEU A 630 10.32 26.59 9.28
CA LEU A 630 11.53 27.04 9.96
C LEU A 630 11.36 27.16 11.48
N GLU A 631 10.14 27.41 11.99
CA GLU A 631 9.83 27.40 13.43
C GLU A 631 10.02 26.01 14.04
N THR A 632 9.78 24.93 13.28
CA THR A 632 9.99 23.55 13.76
C THR A 632 11.46 23.24 14.03
N LEU A 633 12.39 24.04 13.50
CA LEU A 633 13.84 23.89 13.64
C LEU A 633 14.41 24.66 14.84
N ASP A 634 13.58 25.39 15.59
CA ASP A 634 14.03 26.10 16.79
C ASP A 634 14.55 25.12 17.83
N PRO A 635 15.73 25.38 18.45
CA PRO A 635 16.30 24.47 19.43
C PRO A 635 15.35 24.09 20.56
N PRO A 636 14.56 25.01 21.15
CA PRO A 636 13.54 24.63 22.15
C PRO A 636 12.45 23.72 21.62
N SER A 637 12.09 23.85 20.33
CA SER A 637 11.12 22.97 19.69
C SER A 637 11.67 21.54 19.49
N LEU A 638 12.98 21.39 19.30
CA LEU A 638 13.65 20.11 19.12
C LEU A 638 14.00 19.42 20.45
N ALA A 639 13.93 20.14 21.59
CA ALA A 639 14.30 19.61 22.88
C ALA A 639 13.28 18.56 23.37
N ILE A 640 13.79 17.45 23.92
CA ILE A 640 13.01 16.49 24.70
C ILE A 640 13.21 16.86 26.18
N PRO A 641 12.16 17.08 26.96
CA PRO A 641 12.28 17.39 28.38
C PRO A 641 13.11 16.36 29.14
N GLU A 642 13.98 16.81 30.06
CA GLU A 642 14.87 15.93 30.84
C GLU A 642 14.12 14.83 31.59
N LYS A 643 12.94 15.13 32.10
CA LYS A 643 12.06 14.14 32.79
C LYS A 643 11.68 12.96 31.86
N ILE A 644 11.59 13.20 30.54
CA ILE A 644 11.34 12.15 29.53
C ILE A 644 12.64 11.41 29.30
N LEU A 645 13.74 12.12 28.99
CA LEU A 645 15.04 11.50 28.71
C LEU A 645 15.49 10.56 29.83
N ALA A 646 15.32 10.98 31.10
CA ALA A 646 15.66 10.16 32.27
C ALA A 646 14.82 8.88 32.39
N SER A 647 13.65 8.81 31.73
CA SER A 647 12.78 7.63 31.73
C SER A 647 12.93 6.71 30.51
N LEU A 648 13.69 7.15 29.48
CA LEU A 648 13.88 6.38 28.25
C LEU A 648 14.98 5.31 28.42
N THR A 649 14.68 4.25 29.14
CA THR A 649 15.57 3.10 29.28
C THR A 649 15.57 2.21 28.04
N VAL A 650 16.43 1.20 28.00
CA VAL A 650 16.40 0.19 26.93
C VAL A 650 15.08 -0.58 26.94
N GLN A 651 14.62 -0.97 25.75
CA GLN A 651 13.45 -1.84 25.64
C GLN A 651 13.76 -3.19 26.28
N VAL A 652 12.85 -3.68 27.12
CA VAL A 652 12.92 -5.05 27.63
C VAL A 652 12.49 -5.97 26.50
N GLU A 653 13.39 -6.83 26.07
CA GLU A 653 13.06 -7.89 25.12
C GLU A 653 12.18 -8.95 25.82
N SER A 654 10.87 -8.68 25.93
CA SER A 654 9.90 -9.64 26.41
C SER A 654 9.19 -10.28 25.21
N GLY A 655 9.55 -11.53 24.91
CA GLY A 655 8.99 -12.29 23.79
C GLY A 655 10.05 -12.85 22.85
N PRO A 656 9.67 -13.61 21.83
CA PRO A 656 10.59 -14.00 20.76
C PRO A 656 11.23 -12.74 20.22
N ARG A 657 12.55 -12.68 20.19
CA ARG A 657 13.30 -11.53 19.67
C ARG A 657 12.75 -11.14 18.32
N GLN A 658 12.09 -10.00 18.26
CA GLN A 658 11.78 -9.36 16.99
C GLN A 658 13.11 -8.83 16.40
N THR A 659 13.95 -9.71 15.89
CA THR A 659 15.23 -9.41 15.26
C THR A 659 15.07 -9.31 13.75
N GLY A 660 14.14 -8.49 13.27
CA GLY A 660 13.96 -8.21 11.86
C GLY A 660 13.91 -6.72 11.60
N PRO A 661 13.87 -6.28 10.35
CA PRO A 661 13.77 -4.86 10.01
C PRO A 661 12.49 -4.18 10.56
N GLY A 662 11.46 -4.93 10.96
CA GLY A 662 10.21 -4.38 11.48
C GLY A 662 10.35 -3.53 12.73
N PRO A 663 10.95 -4.00 13.83
CA PRO A 663 11.09 -3.19 15.06
C PRO A 663 12.05 -2.02 14.88
N ASP A 664 13.09 -2.18 14.07
CA ASP A 664 14.09 -1.13 13.84
C ASP A 664 13.55 0.03 13.00
N LEU A 665 12.56 -0.23 12.16
CA LEU A 665 11.91 0.81 11.35
C LEU A 665 11.06 1.79 12.20
N GLU A 666 10.64 1.39 13.38
CA GLU A 666 9.86 2.20 14.31
C GLU A 666 10.70 2.88 15.40
N ASN A 667 12.03 2.80 15.32
CA ASN A 667 12.95 3.44 16.24
C ASN A 667 13.76 4.55 15.55
N PHE A 668 14.19 5.53 16.36
CA PHE A 668 15.17 6.50 15.90
C PHE A 668 16.52 5.81 15.68
N SER A 669 17.20 6.14 14.59
CA SER A 669 18.60 5.81 14.42
C SER A 669 19.43 6.56 15.46
N MET A 670 20.28 5.85 16.21
CA MET A 670 21.01 6.40 17.35
C MET A 670 22.51 6.12 17.24
N SER A 671 23.31 7.06 17.74
CA SER A 671 24.78 6.98 17.77
C SER A 671 25.34 6.86 19.18
N THR A 672 24.49 6.84 20.23
CA THR A 672 24.90 6.85 21.65
C THR A 672 24.77 5.49 22.33
N GLY A 673 24.62 4.41 21.55
CA GLY A 673 24.46 3.06 22.08
C GLY A 673 23.15 2.88 22.84
N TYR A 674 23.23 2.54 24.14
CA TYR A 674 22.04 2.28 24.96
C TYR A 674 21.33 3.56 25.43
N ALA A 675 21.99 4.70 25.47
CA ALA A 675 21.38 5.97 25.84
C ALA A 675 20.52 6.50 24.67
N PHE A 676 19.38 7.15 24.98
CA PHE A 676 18.57 7.75 23.91
C PHE A 676 19.29 8.97 23.31
N ASP A 677 19.43 8.99 21.98
CA ASP A 677 20.13 10.04 21.22
C ASP A 677 19.18 11.15 20.79
N GLN A 678 18.96 12.11 21.67
CA GLN A 678 18.16 13.31 21.38
C GLN A 678 18.74 14.10 20.17
N LEU A 679 20.05 14.11 19.99
CA LEU A 679 20.68 14.87 18.92
C LEU A 679 20.42 14.23 17.55
N SER A 680 20.41 12.91 17.45
CA SER A 680 19.97 12.20 16.24
C SER A 680 18.49 12.43 15.95
N ALA A 681 17.63 12.43 16.96
CA ALA A 681 16.22 12.74 16.80
C ALA A 681 16.01 14.18 16.27
N ALA A 682 16.78 15.15 16.79
CA ALA A 682 16.76 16.54 16.30
C ALA A 682 17.23 16.65 14.83
N ARG A 683 18.31 15.91 14.43
CA ARG A 683 18.74 15.85 13.03
C ARG A 683 17.67 15.24 12.12
N THR A 684 16.93 14.25 12.60
CA THR A 684 15.81 13.67 11.84
C THR A 684 14.76 14.71 11.51
N VAL A 685 14.33 15.55 12.48
CA VAL A 685 13.38 16.65 12.21
C VAL A 685 13.99 17.68 11.26
N ALA A 686 15.26 18.05 11.45
CA ALA A 686 15.94 18.99 10.55
C ALA A 686 16.00 18.45 9.10
N GLY A 687 16.26 17.16 8.92
CA GLY A 687 16.27 16.51 7.62
C GLY A 687 14.88 16.52 6.97
N LEU A 688 13.81 16.21 7.72
CA LEU A 688 12.43 16.27 7.21
C LEU A 688 12.08 17.61 6.56
N VAL A 689 12.61 18.71 7.07
CA VAL A 689 12.38 20.06 6.54
C VAL A 689 13.39 20.41 5.45
N LEU A 690 14.68 20.31 5.77
CA LEU A 690 15.73 20.90 4.93
C LEU A 690 16.02 20.09 3.67
N ASP A 691 16.00 18.77 3.74
CA ASP A 691 16.22 17.91 2.56
C ASP A 691 15.12 18.15 1.51
N GLN A 692 13.88 18.39 1.96
CA GLN A 692 12.76 18.67 1.05
C GLN A 692 12.74 20.12 0.56
N LEU A 693 13.16 21.11 1.37
CA LEU A 693 13.28 22.50 0.92
C LEU A 693 14.35 22.65 -0.16
N PHE A 694 15.45 21.90 -0.05
CA PHE A 694 16.59 21.97 -0.96
C PHE A 694 16.56 20.92 -2.09
N GLU A 695 15.38 20.46 -2.49
CA GLU A 695 15.23 19.61 -3.68
C GLU A 695 15.56 20.38 -4.97
N PRO A 696 16.35 19.81 -5.91
CA PRO A 696 16.77 20.48 -7.14
C PRO A 696 15.63 21.03 -7.99
N GLU A 697 14.56 20.25 -8.17
CA GLU A 697 13.40 20.66 -8.96
C GLU A 697 12.62 21.81 -8.31
N LYS A 698 12.49 21.80 -7.00
CA LYS A 698 11.85 22.88 -6.23
C LYS A 698 12.67 24.17 -6.35
N ALA A 699 13.98 24.08 -6.17
CA ALA A 699 14.89 25.22 -6.31
C ALA A 699 14.82 25.83 -7.74
N ALA A 700 14.78 24.97 -8.77
CA ALA A 700 14.63 25.42 -10.16
C ALA A 700 13.28 26.10 -10.41
N ARG A 701 12.18 25.58 -9.83
CA ARG A 701 10.86 26.23 -9.93
C ARG A 701 10.83 27.60 -9.25
N LEU A 702 11.46 27.77 -8.09
CA LEU A 702 11.53 29.06 -7.41
C LEU A 702 12.21 30.13 -8.28
N ILE A 703 13.24 29.77 -9.06
CA ILE A 703 13.86 30.68 -10.03
C ILE A 703 12.88 30.95 -11.19
N SER A 704 12.38 29.90 -11.83
CA SER A 704 11.49 30.04 -12.99
C SER A 704 10.19 30.79 -12.68
N PHE A 705 9.63 30.61 -11.49
CA PHE A 705 8.38 31.29 -11.09
C PHE A 705 8.60 32.76 -10.74
N ALA A 706 9.78 33.10 -10.23
CA ALA A 706 10.15 34.53 -10.02
C ALA A 706 10.15 35.33 -11.32
N ASP A 707 10.59 34.74 -12.42
CA ASP A 707 10.56 35.38 -13.76
C ASP A 707 9.14 35.51 -14.31
N ARG A 708 8.22 34.63 -13.90
CA ARG A 708 6.85 34.63 -14.42
C ARG A 708 5.86 35.43 -13.59
N GLN A 709 6.14 35.63 -12.30
CA GLN A 709 5.21 36.28 -11.37
C GLN A 709 5.94 37.29 -10.48
N PRO A 710 5.73 38.57 -10.67
CA PRO A 710 6.31 39.61 -9.80
C PRO A 710 5.93 39.36 -8.32
N GLY A 711 6.91 39.45 -7.43
CA GLY A 711 6.73 39.24 -6.00
C GLY A 711 6.61 37.74 -5.55
N ALA A 712 6.86 36.79 -6.45
CA ALA A 712 6.99 35.39 -6.09
C ALA A 712 8.08 35.16 -5.03
N LEU A 713 7.97 34.10 -4.26
CA LEU A 713 9.06 33.63 -3.39
C LEU A 713 10.24 33.22 -4.27
N THR A 714 11.43 33.73 -3.98
CA THR A 714 12.64 33.39 -4.75
C THR A 714 13.54 32.39 -4.01
N LEU A 715 14.41 31.69 -4.73
CA LEU A 715 15.39 30.78 -4.12
C LEU A 715 16.34 31.52 -3.16
N PRO A 716 16.93 32.70 -3.52
CA PRO A 716 17.73 33.49 -2.57
C PRO A 716 16.96 33.83 -1.28
N GLU A 717 15.70 34.33 -1.40
CA GLU A 717 14.86 34.67 -0.25
C GLU A 717 14.64 33.47 0.67
N MET A 718 14.36 32.28 0.12
CA MET A 718 14.19 31.04 0.89
C MET A 718 15.49 30.68 1.64
N ILE A 719 16.64 30.72 0.97
CA ILE A 719 17.94 30.44 1.59
C ILE A 719 18.28 31.43 2.68
N ASP A 720 18.05 32.71 2.44
CA ASP A 720 18.33 33.80 3.41
C ASP A 720 17.44 33.66 4.66
N ALA A 721 16.15 33.36 4.49
CA ALA A 721 15.24 33.11 5.59
C ALA A 721 15.71 31.92 6.46
N ALA A 722 16.09 30.79 5.84
CA ALA A 722 16.61 29.63 6.53
C ALA A 722 17.98 29.94 7.21
N THR A 723 18.88 30.64 6.54
CA THR A 723 20.17 31.06 7.10
C THR A 723 19.98 31.95 8.32
N LYS A 724 19.14 32.98 8.22
CA LYS A 724 18.82 33.87 9.35
C LYS A 724 18.23 33.12 10.53
N LYS A 725 17.34 32.17 10.28
CA LYS A 725 16.70 31.35 11.35
C LYS A 725 17.69 30.46 12.08
N ILE A 726 18.56 29.78 11.33
CA ILE A 726 19.44 28.72 11.87
C ILE A 726 20.77 29.29 12.41
N TRP A 727 21.28 30.34 11.79
CA TRP A 727 22.59 30.94 12.09
C TRP A 727 22.53 32.35 12.68
N GLY A 728 21.35 32.98 12.74
CA GLY A 728 21.25 34.39 13.12
C GLY A 728 21.40 34.66 14.61
N THR A 729 20.76 33.82 15.46
CA THR A 729 20.76 34.02 16.91
C THR A 729 21.42 32.80 17.60
N PRO A 730 22.52 33.02 18.34
CA PRO A 730 23.14 31.96 19.14
C PRO A 730 22.18 31.43 20.22
N ALA A 731 22.09 30.13 20.32
CA ALA A 731 21.34 29.46 21.40
C ALA A 731 22.18 29.43 22.69
N GLU A 732 21.49 29.31 23.82
CA GLU A 732 22.12 29.27 25.16
C GLU A 732 21.91 27.91 25.82
N GLY A 733 22.78 27.56 26.77
CA GLY A 733 22.67 26.35 27.60
C GLY A 733 22.60 25.06 26.76
N ALA A 734 21.74 24.14 27.14
CA ALA A 734 21.52 22.87 26.46
C ALA A 734 21.03 23.01 24.99
N ASN A 735 20.41 24.15 24.63
CA ASN A 735 19.96 24.40 23.26
C ASN A 735 21.12 24.58 22.26
N LYS A 736 22.32 24.92 22.70
CA LYS A 736 23.51 24.99 21.84
C LYS A 736 23.77 23.67 21.11
N SER A 737 23.60 22.55 21.77
CA SER A 737 23.81 21.23 21.17
C SER A 737 22.77 20.93 20.08
N LEU A 738 21.52 21.34 20.27
CA LEU A 738 20.47 21.19 19.28
C LEU A 738 20.66 22.13 18.09
N GLN A 739 21.09 23.37 18.33
CA GLN A 739 21.44 24.32 17.29
C GLN A 739 22.56 23.79 16.38
N ARG A 740 23.61 23.20 16.93
CA ARG A 740 24.66 22.56 16.12
C ARG A 740 24.10 21.50 15.16
N GLN A 741 23.07 20.73 15.59
CA GLN A 741 22.48 19.72 14.71
C GLN A 741 21.78 20.36 13.50
N THR A 742 20.92 21.36 13.71
CA THR A 742 20.25 22.07 12.61
C THR A 742 21.22 22.80 11.71
N GLN A 743 22.25 23.46 12.28
CA GLN A 743 23.33 24.11 11.52
C GLN A 743 24.08 23.12 10.61
N ARG A 744 24.39 21.92 11.11
CA ARG A 744 25.08 20.90 10.31
C ARG A 744 24.20 20.40 9.17
N VAL A 745 22.96 20.03 9.46
CA VAL A 745 22.01 19.52 8.44
C VAL A 745 21.75 20.59 7.37
N PHE A 746 21.61 21.87 7.74
CA PHE A 746 21.46 22.97 6.79
C PHE A 746 22.65 23.11 5.86
N ALA A 747 23.89 23.11 6.42
CA ALA A 747 25.09 23.23 5.58
C ALA A 747 25.22 22.02 4.63
N ASP A 748 24.92 20.81 5.10
CA ASP A 748 24.94 19.60 4.25
C ASP A 748 23.90 19.67 3.13
N ALA A 749 22.65 20.06 3.45
CA ALA A 749 21.57 20.18 2.46
C ALA A 749 21.89 21.24 1.39
N LEU A 750 22.43 22.38 1.80
CA LEU A 750 22.83 23.45 0.89
C LEU A 750 23.97 22.99 -0.06
N MET A 751 25.02 22.36 0.47
CA MET A 751 26.13 21.81 -0.32
C MET A 751 25.63 20.68 -1.23
N THR A 752 24.71 19.82 -0.75
CA THR A 752 24.12 18.74 -1.54
C THR A 752 23.37 19.28 -2.75
N LEU A 753 22.54 20.32 -2.57
CA LEU A 753 21.85 20.99 -3.67
C LEU A 753 22.84 21.55 -4.71
N GLY A 754 23.93 22.18 -4.27
CA GLY A 754 24.94 22.76 -5.16
C GLY A 754 25.73 21.70 -5.95
N ALA A 755 25.98 20.54 -5.34
CA ALA A 755 26.70 19.43 -5.99
C ALA A 755 25.80 18.52 -6.83
N ASN A 756 24.45 18.61 -6.69
CA ASN A 756 23.53 17.69 -7.35
C ASN A 756 23.60 17.85 -8.88
N PRO A 757 23.79 16.73 -9.63
CA PRO A 757 23.80 16.76 -11.10
C PRO A 757 22.49 17.29 -11.70
N ALA A 758 21.35 17.10 -11.03
CA ALA A 758 20.04 17.57 -11.47
C ALA A 758 19.81 19.07 -11.23
N SER A 759 20.65 19.74 -10.43
CA SER A 759 20.55 21.19 -10.22
C SER A 759 20.93 21.98 -11.47
N THR A 760 20.07 22.92 -11.85
CA THR A 760 20.32 23.80 -13.01
C THR A 760 21.51 24.72 -12.76
N PRO A 761 22.14 25.29 -13.81
CA PRO A 761 23.24 26.27 -13.65
C PRO A 761 22.88 27.44 -12.74
N ASP A 762 21.69 28.02 -12.86
CA ASP A 762 21.22 29.14 -12.03
C ASP A 762 21.06 28.72 -10.55
N VAL A 763 20.51 27.53 -10.26
CA VAL A 763 20.44 26.99 -8.90
C VAL A 763 21.86 26.87 -8.32
N LYS A 764 22.80 26.30 -9.08
CA LYS A 764 24.21 26.18 -8.64
C LYS A 764 24.84 27.51 -8.36
N ALA A 765 24.61 28.51 -9.23
CA ALA A 765 25.16 29.87 -9.04
C ALA A 765 24.64 30.50 -7.73
N VAL A 766 23.32 30.43 -7.48
CA VAL A 766 22.71 30.98 -6.26
C VAL A 766 23.24 30.24 -5.03
N VAL A 767 23.34 28.91 -5.08
CA VAL A 767 23.86 28.10 -3.95
C VAL A 767 25.32 28.40 -3.67
N MET A 768 26.18 28.54 -4.70
CA MET A 768 27.58 28.88 -4.53
C MET A 768 27.74 30.26 -3.86
N ALA A 769 26.93 31.26 -4.24
CA ALA A 769 26.91 32.56 -3.58
C ALA A 769 26.47 32.44 -2.11
N ALA A 770 25.42 31.70 -1.82
CA ALA A 770 24.91 31.46 -0.46
C ALA A 770 25.95 30.74 0.41
N VAL A 771 26.63 29.70 -0.10
CA VAL A 771 27.72 29.00 0.59
C VAL A 771 28.87 29.95 0.90
N GLY A 772 29.24 30.84 -0.02
CA GLY A 772 30.25 31.86 0.18
C GLY A 772 29.88 32.83 1.30
N GLY A 773 28.63 33.34 1.28
CA GLY A 773 28.08 34.20 2.34
C GLY A 773 28.06 33.52 3.71
N LEU A 774 27.56 32.29 3.78
CA LEU A 774 27.52 31.50 5.01
C LEU A 774 28.91 31.23 5.56
N ARG A 775 29.89 30.90 4.69
CA ARG A 775 31.28 30.71 5.09
C ARG A 775 31.84 31.97 5.75
N THR A 776 31.63 33.15 5.15
CA THR A 776 32.09 34.43 5.70
C THR A 776 31.45 34.71 7.06
N GLN A 777 30.16 34.45 7.21
CA GLN A 777 29.45 34.60 8.48
C GLN A 777 30.05 33.68 9.57
N VAL A 778 30.19 32.40 9.28
CA VAL A 778 30.66 31.37 10.25
C VAL A 778 32.12 31.62 10.62
N ALA A 779 32.98 32.09 9.70
CA ALA A 779 34.39 32.45 9.98
C ALA A 779 34.50 33.57 11.01
N GLY A 780 33.53 34.49 11.07
CA GLY A 780 33.47 35.58 12.05
C GLY A 780 32.89 35.15 13.42
N MET A 781 32.26 33.98 13.51
CA MET A 781 31.65 33.52 14.76
C MET A 781 32.70 32.91 15.70
N LYS A 782 32.49 33.13 17.01
CA LYS A 782 33.25 32.48 18.09
C LYS A 782 32.31 32.11 19.22
N ASP A 783 32.62 31.05 19.91
CA ASP A 783 31.88 30.62 21.10
C ASP A 783 32.82 30.15 22.20
N ALA A 784 32.47 30.41 23.47
CA ALA A 784 33.20 29.96 24.64
C ALA A 784 33.09 28.46 24.90
N ASP A 785 32.00 27.82 24.40
CA ASP A 785 31.84 26.35 24.46
C ASP A 785 32.80 25.70 23.44
N PRO A 786 33.74 24.88 23.88
CA PRO A 786 34.75 24.26 23.01
C PRO A 786 34.12 23.34 21.94
N VAL A 787 32.99 22.74 22.20
CA VAL A 787 32.29 21.88 21.21
C VAL A 787 31.61 22.75 20.14
N MET A 788 31.01 23.88 20.51
CA MET A 788 30.46 24.83 19.55
C MET A 788 31.57 25.47 18.70
N GLU A 789 32.67 25.88 19.32
CA GLU A 789 33.82 26.45 18.60
C GLU A 789 34.40 25.45 17.60
N ALA A 790 34.57 24.17 18.00
CA ALA A 790 35.02 23.11 17.09
C ALA A 790 34.03 22.87 15.93
N HIS A 791 32.74 22.93 16.21
CA HIS A 791 31.70 22.82 15.18
C HIS A 791 31.78 23.97 14.16
N LEU A 792 31.90 25.23 14.63
CA LEU A 792 32.00 26.37 13.74
C LEU A 792 33.22 26.27 12.81
N ARG A 793 34.40 25.89 13.37
CA ARG A 793 35.63 25.69 12.60
C ARG A 793 35.48 24.51 11.59
N GLN A 794 34.78 23.44 11.96
CA GLN A 794 34.57 22.34 11.04
C GLN A 794 33.64 22.73 9.88
N VAL A 795 32.53 23.43 10.16
CA VAL A 795 31.61 23.90 9.13
C VAL A 795 32.31 24.88 8.19
N GLU A 796 33.09 25.84 8.71
CA GLU A 796 33.86 26.76 7.88
C GLU A 796 34.79 26.02 6.90
N ARG A 797 35.51 25.00 7.38
CA ARG A 797 36.43 24.19 6.56
C ARG A 797 35.68 23.42 5.49
N ASP A 798 34.53 22.85 5.81
CA ASP A 798 33.73 22.07 4.87
C ASP A 798 33.16 22.96 3.76
N LEU A 799 32.66 24.15 4.11
CA LEU A 799 32.18 25.15 3.14
C LEU A 799 33.34 25.65 2.26
N ALA A 800 34.52 25.91 2.82
CA ALA A 800 35.72 26.32 2.06
C ALA A 800 36.15 25.24 1.06
N ARG A 801 36.13 23.94 1.49
CA ARG A 801 36.45 22.83 0.60
C ARG A 801 35.42 22.69 -0.52
N PHE A 802 34.15 22.84 -0.19
CA PHE A 802 33.07 22.77 -1.16
C PHE A 802 33.19 23.85 -2.24
N LEU A 803 33.51 25.07 -1.86
CA LEU A 803 33.73 26.16 -2.83
C LEU A 803 34.88 25.88 -3.80
N GLN A 804 35.91 25.13 -3.38
CA GLN A 804 37.02 24.70 -4.24
C GLN A 804 36.70 23.52 -5.11
N ASN A 805 35.96 22.53 -4.56
CA ASN A 805 35.56 21.30 -5.24
C ASN A 805 34.14 20.89 -4.81
N PRO A 806 33.11 21.31 -5.55
CA PRO A 806 31.72 21.03 -5.21
C PRO A 806 31.38 19.53 -5.24
N THR A 807 31.53 18.86 -4.10
CA THR A 807 31.20 17.44 -3.90
C THR A 807 30.17 17.33 -2.78
N ALA A 808 29.11 16.55 -3.01
CA ALA A 808 28.07 16.35 -2.02
C ALA A 808 28.65 15.73 -0.73
N PRO A 809 28.37 16.32 0.45
CA PRO A 809 28.76 15.74 1.72
C PRO A 809 27.95 14.47 2.00
N LYS A 810 28.43 13.66 2.96
CA LYS A 810 27.56 12.62 3.53
C LYS A 810 26.44 13.30 4.32
N ASN A 811 25.19 12.98 3.99
CA ASN A 811 24.05 13.52 4.74
C ASN A 811 24.17 13.14 6.23
N SER A 812 24.11 14.13 7.11
CA SER A 812 24.19 13.94 8.56
C SER A 812 22.83 13.68 9.22
N ALA A 813 21.71 13.89 8.49
CA ALA A 813 20.38 13.60 8.99
C ALA A 813 20.06 12.10 8.89
N PRO A 814 19.68 11.45 10.00
CA PRO A 814 19.17 10.08 9.93
C PRO A 814 17.80 10.06 9.23
N ALA A 815 17.52 8.99 8.52
CA ALA A 815 16.18 8.76 7.99
C ALA A 815 15.16 8.70 9.13
N PRO A 816 13.95 9.26 8.95
CA PRO A 816 12.88 9.12 9.93
C PRO A 816 12.41 7.66 10.00
N PRO A 817 11.81 7.23 11.14
CA PRO A 817 11.11 5.96 11.20
C PRO A 817 10.08 5.84 10.07
N VAL A 818 10.09 4.70 9.38
CA VAL A 818 9.45 4.55 8.05
C VAL A 818 7.92 4.45 8.12
N MET A 819 7.34 4.26 9.29
CA MET A 819 5.95 3.84 9.41
C MET A 819 4.93 4.93 9.11
N ALA A 820 3.94 4.56 8.28
CA ALA A 820 2.74 5.34 8.04
C ALA A 820 1.89 5.51 9.31
N PRO A 821 1.08 6.58 9.44
CA PRO A 821 0.23 6.80 10.61
C PRO A 821 -0.97 5.85 10.68
N ILE A 822 -1.11 4.99 9.71
CA ILE A 822 -2.27 4.11 9.54
C ILE A 822 -1.97 2.67 9.88
#